data_e9cd2d0a1c336262cfa2cdc073976c63
#
_entry.id   e9cd2d0a1c336262cfa2cdc073976c63
#
_cell.length_a   1.000
_cell.length_b   1.000
_cell.length_c   1.000
_cell.angle_alpha   90.00
_cell.angle_beta   90.00
_cell.angle_gamma   90.00
#
_symmetry.space_group_name_H-M   'P 1'
#
loop_
_entity.id
_entity.type
_entity.pdbx_description
1 polymer ?
#
loop_
_entity_poly.entity_id
_entity_poly.type
_entity_poly.pdbx_seq_one_letter_code
_entity_poly.pdbx_strand_id
1 'polypeptide(L)'
;MSKYHTFYWRQIPCGLFMGLASLQAQQDPPRASVVEPALQADPANDLFQRGKNIYDSAQNAADAETRRENYLRSASIFSDYLNEFGHNANAEAAWWYLGSSYLQVGMADDAKRCFSTLIKGFGEGKYAAVAAYTMALDYYNKREYVFAAPLFERFAANGSRPEDRSKGKLLAGSCYRMDGRDRDAAKAFQEVIDDPKGAVLHEQARLYLGHVTYKQGKMEDALKFFEQVAKSEATDKIRAEAALHAAIAATKLGKSGIAENYLRVVLEKPGMESVRPDAQIALMENYFAAKKYQEVLEVYKKSAVKAEGEKEAARLMLAARTMLQLKQVSEASKLFREIERTVPPENELAFQAAYYRLNCFFQIEGNYVTEQVDAFLQIYEKSHPNDTRIHTALLIKAETLFSQNKIPAAAEVYAKVDPKLLAASNRPGFLYQRGWCLSEAGDKQGSIRSLGEFISQYPEDERVHHALVKRAKCYAETGDTDKAIADYDRVVAAKNAPADLLSLAWLESARARRKEGNIENMLVRYKGLLELKDLSANLESEARYWIGWGLVKTNQPKEAVPFLNEARKLRKDAYGKHACLLLALSYFSSQDAIQLGAEIELAMEGGYANEIPVQALQWAGMQFFNSKDYAAAAKFLGLTANEKEPRTTPKEVWRYLAKSRLETNQSKEALSAIGHVLEVEDQPAWKADGLLDQARGLYQLKQFDDARKSADAGLELHPQGRTSAGLRIVSGDLHALKENVGEAAADYLYVIQFNQDEDLRPLAIHKYVLLLEKQNKNAEAQKYKNQLESEFPGWKAP
;
A
#
# COMPACT_ATOMS: atom_id res chain seq x y z
N MET A 1 29.26 0.37 0.63
CA MET A 1 30.74 0.23 0.71
C MET A 1 31.48 0.50 -0.61
N SER A 2 30.89 0.42 -1.76
CA SER A 2 31.57 0.56 -3.08
C SER A 2 31.81 2.00 -3.57
N LYS A 3 31.09 3.01 -3.08
CA LYS A 3 31.17 4.39 -3.61
C LYS A 3 32.23 5.30 -2.95
N TYR A 4 32.73 4.95 -1.76
CA TYR A 4 33.76 5.74 -1.08
C TYR A 4 35.15 5.69 -1.74
N HIS A 5 35.41 4.66 -2.56
CA HIS A 5 36.71 4.49 -3.23
C HIS A 5 36.94 5.38 -4.45
N THR A 6 35.88 5.95 -5.01
CA THR A 6 36.04 6.93 -6.12
C THR A 6 36.55 8.28 -5.63
N PHE A 7 36.49 8.55 -4.34
CA PHE A 7 36.84 9.83 -3.73
C PHE A 7 38.34 10.08 -3.68
N TYR A 8 39.15 9.08 -3.28
CA TYR A 8 40.60 9.19 -3.24
C TYR A 8 41.26 9.30 -4.62
N TRP A 9 40.58 8.93 -5.67
CA TRP A 9 41.11 8.86 -7.01
C TRP A 9 40.90 10.13 -7.86
N ARG A 10 40.01 11.04 -7.41
CA ARG A 10 39.70 12.28 -8.16
C ARG A 10 40.68 13.41 -7.95
N GLN A 11 41.46 13.38 -6.89
CA GLN A 11 42.39 14.45 -6.53
C GLN A 11 43.81 13.93 -6.44
N ILE A 12 44.40 13.57 -7.60
CA ILE A 12 45.87 13.55 -7.72
C ILE A 12 46.25 14.96 -8.11
N PRO A 13 46.97 15.72 -7.30
CA PRO A 13 47.40 17.07 -7.65
C PRO A 13 48.21 17.00 -8.92
N CYS A 14 47.87 17.81 -9.93
CA CYS A 14 48.68 18.07 -11.12
C CYS A 14 50.00 18.78 -10.77
N GLY A 15 50.76 18.19 -9.83
CA GLY A 15 52.08 18.73 -9.42
C GLY A 15 53.22 18.58 -10.42
N LEU A 16 52.95 18.12 -11.62
CA LEU A 16 53.98 17.97 -12.71
C LEU A 16 54.07 19.12 -13.66
N PHE A 17 53.34 20.22 -13.44
CA PHE A 17 53.21 21.30 -14.41
C PHE A 17 54.07 22.57 -14.15
N MET A 18 54.88 22.61 -13.13
CA MET A 18 55.85 23.71 -12.97
C MET A 18 57.22 23.34 -13.56
N GLY A 19 57.25 23.12 -14.84
CA GLY A 19 58.49 22.83 -15.58
C GLY A 19 58.37 23.12 -17.06
N LEU A 20 57.45 24.00 -17.44
CA LEU A 20 57.22 24.35 -18.85
C LEU A 20 58.14 25.44 -19.37
N ALA A 21 59.09 25.94 -18.55
CA ALA A 21 59.96 27.07 -18.97
C ALA A 21 61.24 26.66 -19.65
N SER A 22 61.54 25.40 -19.88
CA SER A 22 62.83 25.01 -20.50
C SER A 22 62.72 23.84 -21.48
N LEU A 23 61.79 23.87 -22.39
CA LEU A 23 62.04 23.24 -23.73
C LEU A 23 62.64 24.27 -24.64
N GLN A 24 63.75 24.87 -24.20
CA GLN A 24 64.63 25.57 -25.11
C GLN A 24 65.16 24.51 -26.10
N ALA A 25 64.94 24.75 -27.36
CA ALA A 25 65.73 24.06 -28.40
C ALA A 25 67.17 24.15 -28.02
N GLN A 26 67.83 23.05 -27.66
CA GLN A 26 69.26 23.00 -27.52
C GLN A 26 69.88 23.45 -28.80
N GLN A 27 70.75 24.42 -28.73
CA GLN A 27 71.64 24.85 -29.83
C GLN A 27 72.28 23.60 -30.39
N ASP A 28 72.30 23.53 -31.69
CA ASP A 28 73.14 22.55 -32.44
C ASP A 28 74.58 22.59 -31.93
N PRO A 29 75.28 21.43 -31.78
CA PRO A 29 76.70 21.44 -31.44
C PRO A 29 77.50 22.24 -32.48
N PRO A 30 78.59 22.92 -32.02
CA PRO A 30 79.39 23.73 -32.90
C PRO A 30 79.96 22.88 -34.03
N ARG A 31 79.58 23.22 -35.27
CA ARG A 31 80.23 22.67 -36.47
C ARG A 31 81.72 23.07 -36.49
N ALA A 32 82.58 22.09 -36.64
CA ALA A 32 83.96 22.29 -36.98
C ALA A 32 84.10 23.14 -38.25
N SER A 33 84.82 24.21 -38.16
CA SER A 33 85.16 25.12 -39.30
C SER A 33 85.83 24.35 -40.43
N VAL A 34 85.07 23.96 -41.42
CA VAL A 34 85.63 23.61 -42.76
C VAL A 34 85.43 24.86 -43.57
N VAL A 35 86.54 25.41 -44.08
CA VAL A 35 86.54 26.48 -45.07
C VAL A 35 86.00 25.88 -46.38
N GLU A 36 84.84 26.25 -46.77
CA GLU A 36 84.27 25.93 -48.08
C GLU A 36 84.35 27.12 -49.06
N PRO A 37 84.46 26.85 -50.38
CA PRO A 37 84.43 27.84 -51.41
C PRO A 37 83.03 28.52 -51.46
N ALA A 38 83.03 29.75 -51.96
CA ALA A 38 81.91 30.64 -52.11
C ALA A 38 80.59 29.88 -52.55
N LEU A 39 79.72 29.67 -51.68
CA LEU A 39 78.40 29.10 -51.92
C LEU A 39 77.54 30.18 -52.67
N GLN A 40 76.90 29.79 -53.75
CA GLN A 40 75.73 30.46 -54.27
C GLN A 40 74.70 30.67 -53.14
N ALA A 41 74.16 31.87 -53.04
CA ALA A 41 73.13 32.18 -52.09
C ALA A 41 72.02 31.18 -52.22
N ASP A 42 71.69 30.41 -51.09
CA ASP A 42 70.59 29.52 -51.04
C ASP A 42 69.38 30.35 -50.51
N PRO A 43 68.48 30.83 -51.39
CA PRO A 43 67.37 31.71 -50.97
C PRO A 43 66.48 31.04 -49.94
N ALA A 44 66.36 29.70 -49.97
CA ALA A 44 65.56 28.95 -48.99
C ALA A 44 66.22 28.97 -47.58
N ASN A 45 67.51 28.74 -47.51
CA ASN A 45 68.22 28.78 -46.22
C ASN A 45 68.22 30.21 -45.66
N ASP A 46 68.41 31.25 -46.48
CA ASP A 46 68.42 32.66 -46.06
C ASP A 46 67.09 33.08 -45.50
N LEU A 47 65.94 32.71 -46.11
CA LEU A 47 64.62 33.03 -45.66
C LEU A 47 64.31 32.27 -44.30
N PHE A 48 64.73 31.00 -44.26
CA PHE A 48 64.57 30.20 -43.05
C PHE A 48 65.36 30.78 -41.85
N GLN A 49 66.63 31.14 -42.05
CA GLN A 49 67.44 31.71 -40.98
C GLN A 49 66.93 33.08 -40.53
N ARG A 50 66.41 33.89 -41.49
CA ARG A 50 65.79 35.17 -41.13
C ARG A 50 64.52 34.95 -40.24
N GLY A 51 63.67 34.02 -40.57
CA GLY A 51 62.49 33.66 -39.75
C GLY A 51 62.91 33.19 -38.37
N LYS A 52 63.97 32.32 -38.33
CA LYS A 52 64.50 31.80 -37.07
C LYS A 52 65.09 32.88 -36.17
N ASN A 53 65.89 33.78 -36.73
CA ASN A 53 66.54 34.87 -36.02
C ASN A 53 65.50 35.81 -35.39
N ILE A 54 64.39 36.06 -36.08
CA ILE A 54 63.28 36.86 -35.53
C ILE A 54 62.54 36.09 -34.46
N TYR A 55 62.33 34.76 -34.60
CA TYR A 55 61.76 33.92 -33.53
C TYR A 55 62.60 33.92 -32.26
N ASP A 56 63.90 33.75 -32.39
CA ASP A 56 64.90 33.80 -31.30
C ASP A 56 64.90 35.20 -30.67
N SER A 57 64.78 36.27 -31.42
CA SER A 57 64.66 37.65 -30.93
C SER A 57 63.31 37.83 -30.17
N ALA A 58 62.23 37.21 -30.60
CA ALA A 58 60.96 37.24 -29.89
C ALA A 58 61.04 36.57 -28.49
N GLN A 59 61.76 35.44 -28.40
CA GLN A 59 61.99 34.76 -27.12
C GLN A 59 62.77 35.63 -26.12
N ASN A 60 63.68 36.45 -26.58
CA ASN A 60 64.56 37.28 -25.76
C ASN A 60 64.03 38.72 -25.60
N ALA A 61 62.90 39.06 -26.19
CA ALA A 61 62.32 40.40 -26.05
C ALA A 61 61.80 40.68 -24.59
N ALA A 62 62.23 41.84 -24.07
CA ALA A 62 61.92 42.25 -22.71
C ALA A 62 60.48 42.58 -22.53
N ASP A 63 59.83 43.30 -23.43
CA ASP A 63 58.45 43.70 -23.37
C ASP A 63 57.54 42.77 -24.17
N ALA A 64 56.22 42.74 -23.75
CA ALA A 64 55.25 41.80 -24.32
C ALA A 64 54.82 42.23 -25.75
N GLU A 65 54.83 43.49 -26.08
CA GLU A 65 54.38 44.02 -27.39
C GLU A 65 55.42 43.71 -28.47
N THR A 66 56.66 44.00 -28.25
CA THR A 66 57.79 43.62 -29.13
C THR A 66 57.87 42.13 -29.28
N ARG A 67 57.65 41.37 -28.21
CA ARG A 67 57.63 39.89 -28.26
C ARG A 67 56.54 39.40 -29.19
N ARG A 68 55.33 39.95 -29.05
CA ARG A 68 54.18 39.60 -29.90
C ARG A 68 54.43 39.95 -31.37
N GLU A 69 54.91 41.17 -31.64
CA GLU A 69 55.20 41.59 -32.99
C GLU A 69 56.26 40.72 -33.66
N ASN A 70 57.38 40.40 -33.00
CA ASN A 70 58.39 39.53 -33.54
C ASN A 70 57.87 38.11 -33.79
N TYR A 71 57.01 37.52 -32.91
CA TYR A 71 56.39 36.24 -33.23
C TYR A 71 55.47 36.33 -34.45
N LEU A 72 54.73 37.39 -34.65
CA LEU A 72 53.87 37.56 -35.84
C LEU A 72 54.72 37.74 -37.10
N ARG A 73 55.81 38.48 -37.01
CA ARG A 73 56.79 38.62 -38.13
C ARG A 73 57.45 37.30 -38.49
N SER A 74 57.86 36.57 -37.49
CA SER A 74 58.42 35.22 -37.68
C SER A 74 57.37 34.29 -38.34
N ALA A 75 56.12 34.29 -37.87
CA ALA A 75 55.05 33.53 -38.48
C ALA A 75 54.86 33.89 -39.98
N SER A 76 54.84 35.17 -40.33
CA SER A 76 54.70 35.61 -41.71
C SER A 76 55.83 35.04 -42.55
N ILE A 77 57.09 35.17 -42.10
CA ILE A 77 58.24 34.67 -42.84
C ILE A 77 58.22 33.14 -43.01
N PHE A 78 57.84 32.41 -41.97
CA PHE A 78 57.73 30.96 -42.10
C PHE A 78 56.58 30.55 -43.01
N SER A 79 55.47 31.32 -43.04
CA SER A 79 54.35 31.10 -43.94
C SER A 79 54.82 31.27 -45.39
N ASP A 80 55.57 32.39 -45.70
CA ASP A 80 56.14 32.63 -47.00
C ASP A 80 57.12 31.51 -47.36
N TYR A 81 58.02 31.13 -46.45
CA TYR A 81 58.96 30.02 -46.67
C TYR A 81 58.27 28.72 -47.04
N LEU A 82 57.21 28.38 -46.36
CA LEU A 82 56.46 27.15 -46.60
C LEU A 82 55.67 27.18 -47.91
N ASN A 83 55.23 28.36 -48.36
CA ASN A 83 54.57 28.53 -49.63
C ASN A 83 55.60 28.36 -50.84
N GLU A 84 56.80 28.89 -50.67
CA GLU A 84 57.78 28.84 -51.71
C GLU A 84 58.70 27.59 -51.71
N PHE A 85 59.03 27.14 -50.44
CA PHE A 85 60.06 26.10 -50.24
C PHE A 85 59.49 24.95 -49.35
N GLY A 86 58.23 24.70 -49.40
CA GLY A 86 57.53 23.73 -48.51
C GLY A 86 57.95 22.26 -48.60
N HIS A 87 58.82 21.97 -49.63
CA HIS A 87 59.42 20.63 -49.80
C HIS A 87 60.90 20.59 -49.44
N ASN A 88 61.51 21.70 -48.96
CA ASN A 88 62.93 21.80 -48.59
C ASN A 88 63.16 21.01 -47.26
N ALA A 89 64.44 20.68 -47.02
CA ALA A 89 64.85 19.98 -45.80
C ALA A 89 64.47 20.66 -44.48
N ASN A 90 64.31 22.01 -44.52
CA ASN A 90 63.91 22.76 -43.34
C ASN A 90 62.39 22.92 -43.20
N ALA A 91 61.56 22.33 -44.05
CA ALA A 91 60.11 22.50 -44.07
C ALA A 91 59.49 21.98 -42.73
N GLU A 92 59.99 20.89 -42.23
CA GLU A 92 59.58 20.37 -40.92
C GLU A 92 59.71 21.40 -39.77
N ALA A 93 60.94 21.99 -39.71
CA ALA A 93 61.26 23.01 -38.74
C ALA A 93 60.43 24.27 -38.93
N ALA A 94 60.23 24.69 -40.19
CA ALA A 94 59.42 25.87 -40.53
C ALA A 94 57.96 25.74 -40.07
N TRP A 95 57.32 24.60 -40.28
CA TRP A 95 55.98 24.32 -39.73
C TRP A 95 55.89 24.38 -38.17
N TRP A 96 57.00 23.92 -37.55
CA TRP A 96 57.05 23.99 -36.06
C TRP A 96 57.22 25.44 -35.58
N TYR A 97 58.15 26.22 -36.19
CA TYR A 97 58.31 27.63 -35.84
C TYR A 97 57.06 28.46 -36.14
N LEU A 98 56.41 28.23 -37.28
CA LEU A 98 55.11 28.86 -37.60
C LEU A 98 54.05 28.57 -36.51
N GLY A 99 53.82 27.31 -36.24
CA GLY A 99 52.83 26.89 -35.23
C GLY A 99 53.18 27.38 -33.80
N SER A 100 54.45 27.34 -33.44
CA SER A 100 54.93 27.83 -32.15
C SER A 100 54.77 29.36 -32.06
N SER A 101 55.02 30.12 -33.12
CA SER A 101 54.80 31.56 -33.17
C SER A 101 53.33 31.91 -32.96
N TYR A 102 52.41 31.23 -33.62
CA TYR A 102 50.99 31.41 -33.43
C TYR A 102 50.55 31.09 -31.98
N LEU A 103 51.11 30.01 -31.41
CA LEU A 103 50.78 29.64 -30.02
C LEU A 103 51.22 30.74 -29.04
N GLN A 104 52.42 31.33 -29.22
CA GLN A 104 52.94 32.40 -28.36
C GLN A 104 52.16 33.72 -28.42
N VAL A 105 51.43 33.97 -29.50
CA VAL A 105 50.58 35.14 -29.65
C VAL A 105 49.11 34.88 -29.33
N GLY A 106 48.79 33.66 -28.88
CA GLY A 106 47.45 33.27 -28.50
C GLY A 106 46.51 32.82 -29.64
N MET A 107 47.05 32.64 -30.86
CA MET A 107 46.31 32.16 -32.02
C MET A 107 46.29 30.61 -32.02
N ALA A 108 45.57 30.05 -31.03
CA ALA A 108 45.58 28.63 -30.72
C ALA A 108 45.09 27.75 -31.88
N ASP A 109 44.06 28.18 -32.61
CA ASP A 109 43.52 27.39 -33.76
C ASP A 109 44.46 27.36 -34.93
N ASP A 110 45.15 28.46 -35.20
CA ASP A 110 46.19 28.51 -36.26
C ASP A 110 47.42 27.65 -35.91
N ALA A 111 47.88 27.74 -34.64
CA ALA A 111 48.89 26.87 -34.11
C ALA A 111 48.52 25.38 -34.26
N LYS A 112 47.31 25.02 -33.89
CA LYS A 112 46.78 23.66 -34.02
C LYS A 112 46.72 23.17 -35.45
N ARG A 113 46.34 24.02 -36.40
CA ARG A 113 46.38 23.69 -37.84
C ARG A 113 47.78 23.40 -38.28
N CYS A 114 48.75 24.27 -37.94
CA CYS A 114 50.17 24.09 -38.27
C CYS A 114 50.74 22.80 -37.68
N PHE A 115 50.53 22.56 -36.41
CA PHE A 115 51.00 21.34 -35.76
C PHE A 115 50.34 20.08 -36.31
N SER A 116 49.05 20.14 -36.67
CA SER A 116 48.37 19.02 -37.31
C SER A 116 48.93 18.69 -38.67
N THR A 117 49.29 19.74 -39.49
CA THR A 117 49.95 19.59 -40.78
C THR A 117 51.37 19.02 -40.62
N LEU A 118 52.12 19.56 -39.66
CA LEU A 118 53.46 19.07 -39.32
C LEU A 118 53.46 17.59 -38.93
N ILE A 119 52.55 17.20 -38.02
CA ILE A 119 52.40 15.81 -37.53
C ILE A 119 51.98 14.87 -38.66
N LYS A 120 51.14 15.31 -39.60
CA LYS A 120 50.66 14.50 -40.72
C LYS A 120 51.76 14.35 -41.78
N GLY A 121 52.47 15.46 -42.13
CA GLY A 121 53.47 15.51 -43.22
C GLY A 121 54.84 14.95 -42.85
N PHE A 122 55.23 15.05 -41.55
CA PHE A 122 56.57 14.72 -41.06
C PHE A 122 56.51 13.78 -39.84
N GLY A 123 55.76 12.69 -39.96
CA GLY A 123 55.35 11.83 -38.87
C GLY A 123 56.47 11.28 -37.97
N GLU A 124 57.70 11.09 -38.50
CA GLU A 124 58.86 10.56 -37.77
C GLU A 124 59.88 11.63 -37.39
N GLY A 125 59.56 12.89 -37.70
CA GLY A 125 60.48 13.99 -37.47
C GLY A 125 60.54 14.45 -36.01
N LYS A 126 61.71 15.02 -35.66
CA LYS A 126 61.87 15.53 -34.27
C LYS A 126 60.96 16.66 -33.91
N TYR A 127 60.64 17.58 -34.85
CA TYR A 127 59.74 18.68 -34.61
C TYR A 127 58.25 18.23 -34.61
N ALA A 128 57.92 17.24 -35.43
CA ALA A 128 56.63 16.59 -35.39
C ALA A 128 56.40 15.89 -34.01
N ALA A 129 57.41 15.29 -33.40
CA ALA A 129 57.31 14.72 -32.04
C ALA A 129 57.05 15.82 -30.98
N VAL A 130 57.75 16.94 -31.05
CA VAL A 130 57.55 18.08 -30.13
C VAL A 130 56.17 18.72 -30.33
N ALA A 131 55.75 18.86 -31.58
CA ALA A 131 54.37 19.35 -31.87
C ALA A 131 53.31 18.41 -31.30
N ALA A 132 53.49 17.10 -31.46
CA ALA A 132 52.60 16.08 -30.86
C ALA A 132 52.54 16.22 -29.34
N TYR A 133 53.68 16.39 -28.66
CA TYR A 133 53.72 16.64 -27.22
C TYR A 133 52.96 17.89 -26.79
N THR A 134 53.16 19.01 -27.56
CA THR A 134 52.51 20.29 -27.28
C THR A 134 50.98 20.20 -27.45
N MET A 135 50.49 19.58 -28.52
CA MET A 135 49.07 19.34 -28.72
C MET A 135 48.50 18.36 -27.70
N ALA A 136 49.27 17.34 -27.33
CA ALA A 136 48.84 16.39 -26.31
C ALA A 136 48.62 17.05 -24.97
N LEU A 137 49.47 18.00 -24.56
CA LEU A 137 49.30 18.79 -23.36
C LEU A 137 48.03 19.66 -23.37
N ASP A 138 47.74 20.29 -24.51
CA ASP A 138 46.51 21.08 -24.67
C ASP A 138 45.24 20.18 -24.44
N TYR A 139 45.20 19.04 -25.14
CA TYR A 139 44.12 18.07 -24.94
C TYR A 139 44.08 17.52 -23.49
N TYR A 140 45.22 17.25 -22.87
CA TYR A 140 45.29 16.77 -21.50
C TYR A 140 44.70 17.79 -20.51
N ASN A 141 45.05 19.08 -20.68
CA ASN A 141 44.55 20.18 -19.85
C ASN A 141 43.04 20.39 -20.03
N LYS A 142 42.51 20.16 -21.22
CA LYS A 142 41.08 20.16 -21.53
C LYS A 142 40.37 18.89 -21.07
N ARG A 143 41.09 17.92 -20.49
CA ARG A 143 40.59 16.60 -20.09
C ARG A 143 40.12 15.72 -21.26
N GLU A 144 40.55 16.01 -22.44
CA GLU A 144 40.25 15.26 -23.67
C GLU A 144 41.30 14.15 -23.89
N TYR A 145 41.31 13.20 -22.93
CA TYR A 145 42.38 12.19 -22.82
C TYR A 145 42.44 11.23 -23.97
N VAL A 146 41.33 10.95 -24.64
CA VAL A 146 41.24 10.11 -25.86
C VAL A 146 42.09 10.68 -26.97
N PHE A 147 42.18 12.00 -27.11
CA PHE A 147 42.98 12.67 -28.14
C PHE A 147 44.43 12.90 -27.68
N ALA A 148 44.65 13.08 -26.37
CA ALA A 148 45.99 13.29 -25.82
C ALA A 148 46.88 12.03 -25.90
N ALA A 149 46.34 10.85 -25.58
CA ALA A 149 47.09 9.60 -25.47
C ALA A 149 47.84 9.23 -26.73
N PRO A 150 47.24 9.17 -27.95
CA PRO A 150 47.97 8.82 -29.16
C PRO A 150 49.04 9.83 -29.53
N LEU A 151 48.90 11.09 -29.19
CA LEU A 151 49.90 12.11 -29.40
C LEU A 151 51.12 11.96 -28.45
N PHE A 152 50.91 11.59 -27.19
CA PHE A 152 51.97 11.24 -26.26
C PHE A 152 52.68 9.94 -26.68
N GLU A 153 51.98 8.97 -27.25
CA GLU A 153 52.59 7.76 -27.81
C GLU A 153 53.50 8.14 -29.01
N ARG A 154 53.07 9.04 -29.86
CA ARG A 154 53.87 9.53 -30.98
C ARG A 154 55.14 10.26 -30.50
N PHE A 155 55.02 11.10 -29.47
CA PHE A 155 56.15 11.74 -28.81
C PHE A 155 57.13 10.69 -28.24
N ALA A 156 56.61 9.64 -27.61
CA ALA A 156 57.41 8.56 -27.07
C ALA A 156 58.19 7.79 -28.14
N ALA A 157 57.57 7.61 -29.33
CA ALA A 157 58.22 6.92 -30.47
C ALA A 157 59.30 7.73 -31.11
N ASN A 158 59.16 9.07 -31.27
CA ASN A 158 59.97 9.90 -32.15
C ASN A 158 60.69 11.07 -31.45
N GLY A 159 60.60 11.13 -30.11
CA GLY A 159 61.34 12.15 -29.34
C GLY A 159 62.82 12.01 -29.48
N SER A 160 63.51 13.14 -29.45
CA SER A 160 64.92 13.20 -29.77
C SER A 160 65.85 12.89 -28.58
N ARG A 161 65.28 12.96 -27.32
CA ARG A 161 66.09 12.73 -26.13
C ARG A 161 65.94 11.33 -25.61
N PRO A 162 66.89 10.75 -24.91
CA PRO A 162 66.77 9.39 -24.40
C PRO A 162 65.61 9.15 -23.42
N GLU A 163 65.27 10.21 -22.70
CA GLU A 163 64.13 10.13 -21.70
C GLU A 163 62.75 10.39 -22.31
N ASP A 164 62.67 10.87 -23.58
CA ASP A 164 61.38 11.23 -24.21
C ASP A 164 60.47 10.02 -24.34
N ARG A 165 60.99 8.82 -24.57
CA ARG A 165 60.29 7.56 -24.65
C ARG A 165 59.50 7.29 -23.35
N SER A 166 60.22 7.22 -22.25
CA SER A 166 59.63 6.92 -20.94
C SER A 166 58.69 8.03 -20.50
N LYS A 167 59.01 9.30 -20.76
CA LYS A 167 58.13 10.45 -20.46
C LYS A 167 56.85 10.41 -21.28
N GLY A 168 56.91 10.14 -22.56
CA GLY A 168 55.73 10.00 -23.43
C GLY A 168 54.85 8.84 -23.02
N LYS A 169 55.44 7.68 -22.71
CA LYS A 169 54.73 6.50 -22.23
C LYS A 169 54.06 6.72 -20.86
N LEU A 170 54.75 7.39 -19.93
CA LEU A 170 54.13 7.74 -18.62
C LEU A 170 52.91 8.63 -18.77
N LEU A 171 53.00 9.64 -19.66
CA LEU A 171 51.87 10.57 -19.94
C LEU A 171 50.74 9.89 -20.70
N ALA A 172 51.06 9.06 -21.73
CA ALA A 172 50.04 8.25 -22.43
C ALA A 172 49.34 7.30 -21.48
N GLY A 173 50.07 6.59 -20.60
CA GLY A 173 49.54 5.73 -19.57
C GLY A 173 48.64 6.48 -18.60
N SER A 174 48.97 7.72 -18.24
CA SER A 174 48.16 8.58 -17.42
C SER A 174 46.85 8.97 -18.14
N CYS A 175 46.89 9.27 -19.39
CA CYS A 175 45.70 9.53 -20.24
C CYS A 175 44.80 8.29 -20.32
N TYR A 176 45.34 7.13 -20.61
CA TYR A 176 44.60 5.86 -20.63
C TYR A 176 43.91 5.56 -19.29
N ARG A 177 44.61 5.79 -18.20
CA ARG A 177 44.04 5.61 -16.84
C ARG A 177 42.87 6.56 -16.59
N MET A 178 42.98 7.83 -16.99
CA MET A 178 41.92 8.82 -16.83
C MET A 178 40.74 8.55 -17.75
N ASP A 179 40.95 7.92 -18.90
CA ASP A 179 39.94 7.50 -19.85
C ASP A 179 39.30 6.12 -19.50
N GLY A 180 39.78 5.44 -18.45
CA GLY A 180 39.29 4.14 -18.03
C GLY A 180 39.84 2.96 -18.83
N ARG A 181 40.82 3.17 -19.69
CA ARG A 181 41.53 2.13 -20.47
C ARG A 181 42.63 1.48 -19.65
N ASP A 182 42.23 0.80 -18.57
CA ASP A 182 43.13 0.30 -17.55
C ASP A 182 44.19 -0.70 -18.09
N ARG A 183 43.88 -1.47 -19.16
CA ARG A 183 44.84 -2.40 -19.75
C ARG A 183 45.95 -1.65 -20.50
N ASP A 184 45.58 -0.62 -21.28
CA ASP A 184 46.57 0.17 -22.03
C ASP A 184 47.43 1.01 -21.07
N ALA A 185 46.81 1.53 -19.98
CA ALA A 185 47.53 2.22 -18.93
C ALA A 185 48.61 1.32 -18.26
N ALA A 186 48.21 0.12 -17.88
CA ALA A 186 49.14 -0.85 -17.24
C ALA A 186 50.29 -1.20 -18.18
N LYS A 187 50.03 -1.43 -19.46
CA LYS A 187 51.06 -1.70 -20.47
C LYS A 187 52.04 -0.53 -20.62
N ALA A 188 51.50 0.69 -20.74
CA ALA A 188 52.31 1.88 -20.89
C ALA A 188 53.23 2.11 -19.65
N PHE A 189 52.69 1.95 -18.45
CA PHE A 189 53.52 2.08 -17.21
C PHE A 189 54.55 0.97 -17.09
N GLN A 190 54.23 -0.26 -17.51
CA GLN A 190 55.21 -1.35 -17.49
C GLN A 190 56.35 -1.07 -18.47
N GLU A 191 56.06 -0.55 -19.69
CA GLU A 191 57.07 -0.14 -20.69
C GLU A 191 58.02 0.94 -20.12
N VAL A 192 57.55 1.86 -19.25
CA VAL A 192 58.40 2.81 -18.55
C VAL A 192 59.29 2.14 -17.55
N ILE A 193 58.81 1.18 -16.78
CA ILE A 193 59.55 0.46 -15.75
C ILE A 193 60.65 -0.40 -16.40
N ASP A 194 60.39 -0.95 -17.60
CA ASP A 194 61.31 -1.84 -18.31
C ASP A 194 62.36 -1.04 -19.14
N ASP A 195 62.22 0.27 -19.32
CA ASP A 195 63.13 1.12 -20.03
C ASP A 195 64.28 1.66 -19.13
N PRO A 196 65.49 1.14 -19.21
CA PRO A 196 66.59 1.58 -18.34
C PRO A 196 66.95 3.06 -18.47
N LYS A 197 66.61 3.68 -19.57
CA LYS A 197 66.83 5.12 -19.80
C LYS A 197 65.83 6.00 -19.08
N GLY A 198 64.71 5.40 -18.63
CA GLY A 198 63.65 6.06 -17.88
C GLY A 198 63.75 5.91 -16.36
N ALA A 199 64.91 5.50 -15.80
CA ALA A 199 65.06 5.14 -14.39
C ALA A 199 64.51 6.19 -13.42
N VAL A 200 64.61 7.47 -13.71
CA VAL A 200 64.06 8.57 -12.90
C VAL A 200 62.53 8.51 -12.77
N LEU A 201 61.81 7.90 -13.73
CA LEU A 201 60.38 7.78 -13.80
C LEU A 201 59.85 6.41 -13.31
N HIS A 202 60.75 5.44 -13.04
CA HIS A 202 60.36 4.07 -12.67
C HIS A 202 59.46 4.04 -11.42
N GLU A 203 59.79 4.76 -10.37
CA GLU A 203 59.04 4.74 -9.15
C GLU A 203 57.65 5.40 -9.32
N GLN A 204 57.58 6.46 -10.13
CA GLN A 204 56.31 7.08 -10.50
C GLN A 204 55.44 6.15 -11.34
N ALA A 205 56.05 5.49 -12.32
CA ALA A 205 55.34 4.50 -13.17
C ALA A 205 54.87 3.31 -12.32
N ARG A 206 55.67 2.84 -11.38
CA ARG A 206 55.33 1.76 -10.42
C ARG A 206 54.15 2.16 -9.51
N LEU A 207 54.20 3.39 -9.02
CA LEU A 207 53.07 3.95 -8.24
C LEU A 207 51.76 3.95 -9.05
N TYR A 208 51.81 4.43 -10.28
CA TYR A 208 50.64 4.47 -11.18
C TYR A 208 50.18 3.08 -11.60
N LEU A 209 51.09 2.14 -11.83
CA LEU A 209 50.76 0.73 -12.08
C LEU A 209 50.08 0.11 -10.87
N GLY A 210 50.55 0.41 -9.68
CA GLY A 210 49.90 0.03 -8.42
C GLY A 210 48.44 0.54 -8.35
N HIS A 211 48.22 1.78 -8.73
CA HIS A 211 46.86 2.33 -8.79
C HIS A 211 45.94 1.60 -9.78
N VAL A 212 46.43 1.33 -10.99
CA VAL A 212 45.67 0.60 -12.03
C VAL A 212 45.35 -0.82 -11.55
N THR A 213 46.35 -1.50 -10.97
CA THR A 213 46.23 -2.86 -10.42
C THR A 213 45.22 -2.92 -9.28
N TYR A 214 45.25 -1.92 -8.40
CA TYR A 214 44.26 -1.76 -7.31
C TYR A 214 42.82 -1.60 -7.87
N LYS A 215 42.65 -0.73 -8.89
CA LYS A 215 41.34 -0.52 -9.56
C LYS A 215 40.80 -1.78 -10.24
N GLN A 216 41.68 -2.63 -10.73
CA GLN A 216 41.35 -3.95 -11.29
C GLN A 216 40.95 -4.98 -10.25
N GLY A 217 41.00 -4.65 -8.95
CA GLY A 217 40.67 -5.56 -7.85
C GLY A 217 41.84 -6.51 -7.44
N LYS A 218 43.00 -6.38 -8.05
CA LYS A 218 44.18 -7.20 -7.74
C LYS A 218 44.95 -6.61 -6.55
N MET A 219 44.35 -6.72 -5.35
CA MET A 219 44.81 -5.99 -4.16
C MET A 219 46.20 -6.39 -3.67
N GLU A 220 46.55 -7.70 -3.73
CA GLU A 220 47.88 -8.21 -3.33
C GLU A 220 49.00 -7.67 -4.22
N ASP A 221 48.78 -7.62 -5.54
CA ASP A 221 49.76 -7.12 -6.47
C ASP A 221 49.90 -5.59 -6.35
N ALA A 222 48.80 -4.89 -6.16
CA ALA A 222 48.82 -3.45 -5.91
C ALA A 222 49.62 -3.12 -4.64
N LEU A 223 49.38 -3.88 -3.56
CA LEU A 223 50.14 -3.72 -2.31
C LEU A 223 51.65 -3.90 -2.56
N LYS A 224 52.05 -4.92 -3.31
CA LYS A 224 53.49 -5.14 -3.63
C LYS A 224 54.10 -3.94 -4.37
N PHE A 225 53.40 -3.39 -5.38
CA PHE A 225 53.90 -2.22 -6.11
C PHE A 225 54.00 -1.00 -5.19
N PHE A 226 53.01 -0.74 -4.36
CA PHE A 226 53.06 0.36 -3.40
C PHE A 226 54.16 0.19 -2.36
N GLU A 227 54.37 -1.03 -1.82
CA GLU A 227 55.46 -1.32 -0.87
C GLU A 227 56.85 -1.12 -1.48
N GLN A 228 57.04 -1.50 -2.72
CA GLN A 228 58.30 -1.28 -3.42
C GLN A 228 58.62 0.21 -3.52
N VAL A 229 57.62 1.05 -3.92
CA VAL A 229 57.80 2.49 -4.03
C VAL A 229 57.98 3.14 -2.65
N ALA A 230 57.22 2.71 -1.61
CA ALA A 230 57.32 3.27 -0.27
C ALA A 230 58.70 3.04 0.38
N LYS A 231 59.40 1.97 -0.02
CA LYS A 231 60.74 1.59 0.45
C LYS A 231 61.87 2.04 -0.47
N SER A 232 61.61 2.68 -1.59
CA SER A 232 62.59 3.11 -2.58
C SER A 232 63.26 4.44 -2.20
N GLU A 233 64.23 4.84 -3.03
CA GLU A 233 64.92 6.13 -2.92
C GLU A 233 64.17 7.26 -3.64
N ALA A 234 62.86 7.07 -3.91
CA ALA A 234 62.00 8.10 -4.50
C ALA A 234 61.86 9.33 -3.59
N THR A 235 61.36 10.43 -4.13
CA THR A 235 61.09 11.63 -3.33
C THR A 235 60.10 11.36 -2.22
N ASP A 236 60.20 12.09 -1.11
CA ASP A 236 59.33 11.92 0.05
C ASP A 236 57.86 12.00 -0.31
N LYS A 237 57.52 12.84 -1.29
CA LYS A 237 56.15 12.94 -1.80
C LYS A 237 55.67 11.64 -2.45
N ILE A 238 56.44 11.02 -3.32
CA ILE A 238 56.11 9.76 -3.99
C ILE A 238 56.04 8.62 -2.98
N ARG A 239 57.00 8.55 -2.04
CA ARG A 239 57.03 7.56 -0.94
C ARG A 239 55.82 7.68 -0.01
N ALA A 240 55.44 8.93 0.34
CA ALA A 240 54.28 9.18 1.19
C ALA A 240 52.98 8.74 0.56
N GLU A 241 52.83 9.06 -0.75
CA GLU A 241 51.68 8.64 -1.52
C GLU A 241 51.60 7.10 -1.63
N ALA A 242 52.76 6.47 -1.92
CA ALA A 242 52.86 5.01 -1.99
C ALA A 242 52.54 4.34 -0.65
N ALA A 243 53.07 4.86 0.47
CA ALA A 243 52.80 4.35 1.80
C ALA A 243 51.32 4.46 2.17
N LEU A 244 50.68 5.59 1.86
CA LEU A 244 49.23 5.78 2.05
C LEU A 244 48.45 4.72 1.26
N HIS A 245 48.77 4.52 -0.01
CA HIS A 245 48.04 3.56 -0.85
C HIS A 245 48.38 2.09 -0.48
N ALA A 246 49.58 1.81 -0.03
CA ALA A 246 49.95 0.50 0.57
C ALA A 246 49.06 0.20 1.77
N ALA A 247 48.87 1.18 2.64
CA ALA A 247 47.99 1.03 3.82
C ALA A 247 46.53 0.81 3.39
N ILE A 248 46.02 1.56 2.43
CA ILE A 248 44.65 1.40 1.93
C ILE A 248 44.45 -0.01 1.35
N ALA A 249 45.42 -0.50 0.53
CA ALA A 249 45.37 -1.85 -0.02
C ALA A 249 45.41 -2.92 1.08
N ALA A 250 46.31 -2.75 2.07
CA ALA A 250 46.46 -3.65 3.21
C ALA A 250 45.16 -3.69 4.07
N THR A 251 44.52 -2.56 4.29
CA THR A 251 43.21 -2.47 4.98
C THR A 251 42.13 -3.28 4.25
N LYS A 252 42.11 -3.19 2.91
CA LYS A 252 41.17 -3.98 2.09
C LYS A 252 41.42 -5.48 2.16
N LEU A 253 42.66 -5.87 2.29
CA LEU A 253 43.09 -7.27 2.46
C LEU A 253 42.92 -7.77 3.91
N GLY A 254 42.40 -6.94 4.82
CA GLY A 254 42.31 -7.28 6.24
C GLY A 254 43.67 -7.33 6.99
N LYS A 255 44.75 -6.87 6.35
CA LYS A 255 46.10 -6.85 6.93
C LYS A 255 46.28 -5.58 7.76
N SER A 256 45.45 -5.41 8.81
CA SER A 256 45.33 -4.19 9.61
C SER A 256 46.68 -3.74 10.23
N GLY A 257 47.54 -4.65 10.71
CA GLY A 257 48.84 -4.29 11.26
C GLY A 257 49.82 -3.71 10.23
N ILE A 258 49.79 -4.21 9.00
CA ILE A 258 50.61 -3.69 7.89
C ILE A 258 50.11 -2.28 7.52
N ALA A 259 48.80 -2.10 7.44
CA ALA A 259 48.21 -0.79 7.17
C ALA A 259 48.57 0.24 8.25
N GLU A 260 48.47 -0.13 9.53
CA GLU A 260 48.80 0.73 10.66
C GLU A 260 50.28 1.17 10.62
N ASN A 261 51.23 0.26 10.31
CA ASN A 261 52.65 0.59 10.21
C ASN A 261 52.93 1.63 9.14
N TYR A 262 52.41 1.46 7.92
CA TYR A 262 52.56 2.46 6.86
C TYR A 262 51.93 3.80 7.20
N LEU A 263 50.78 3.83 7.82
CA LEU A 263 50.08 5.07 8.19
C LEU A 263 50.80 5.82 9.31
N ARG A 264 51.39 5.11 10.29
CA ARG A 264 52.22 5.74 11.33
C ARG A 264 53.45 6.40 10.74
N VAL A 265 54.12 5.75 9.77
CA VAL A 265 55.26 6.34 9.08
C VAL A 265 54.87 7.64 8.40
N VAL A 266 53.73 7.68 7.72
CA VAL A 266 53.23 8.90 7.06
C VAL A 266 52.85 10.00 8.04
N LEU A 267 52.28 9.65 9.19
CA LEU A 267 51.87 10.59 10.20
C LEU A 267 53.02 11.19 11.02
N GLU A 268 54.07 10.43 11.26
CA GLU A 268 55.16 10.79 12.17
C GLU A 268 56.39 11.36 11.44
N LYS A 269 56.66 10.90 10.19
CA LYS A 269 57.87 11.26 9.45
C LYS A 269 57.79 12.69 8.87
N PRO A 270 58.83 13.53 9.04
CA PRO A 270 58.91 14.83 8.37
C PRO A 270 58.94 14.67 6.84
N GLY A 271 58.43 15.68 6.13
CA GLY A 271 58.34 15.70 4.65
C GLY A 271 57.10 15.03 4.06
N MET A 272 56.21 14.47 4.90
CA MET A 272 55.00 13.77 4.47
C MET A 272 53.71 14.52 4.83
N GLU A 273 53.82 15.81 5.20
CA GLU A 273 52.71 16.60 5.73
C GLU A 273 51.54 16.72 4.75
N SER A 274 51.80 16.74 3.45
CA SER A 274 50.77 16.93 2.42
C SER A 274 49.72 15.82 2.35
N VAL A 275 50.08 14.61 2.84
CA VAL A 275 49.17 13.45 2.81
C VAL A 275 48.68 13.05 4.23
N ARG A 276 49.06 13.78 5.27
CA ARG A 276 48.67 13.47 6.68
C ARG A 276 47.16 13.47 6.89
N PRO A 277 46.36 14.41 6.34
CA PRO A 277 44.91 14.35 6.49
C PRO A 277 44.30 13.05 5.91
N ASP A 278 44.80 12.64 4.74
CA ASP A 278 44.37 11.41 4.10
C ASP A 278 44.81 10.17 4.89
N ALA A 279 46.03 10.20 5.42
CA ALA A 279 46.53 9.12 6.26
C ALA A 279 45.78 8.97 7.58
N GLN A 280 45.32 10.07 8.18
CA GLN A 280 44.46 10.00 9.37
C GLN A 280 43.11 9.35 9.05
N ILE A 281 42.49 9.74 7.96
CA ILE A 281 41.24 9.14 7.52
C ILE A 281 41.42 7.66 7.23
N ALA A 282 42.51 7.29 6.53
CA ALA A 282 42.83 5.91 6.24
C ALA A 282 43.12 5.07 7.52
N LEU A 283 43.74 5.67 8.56
CA LEU A 283 43.93 5.02 9.85
C LEU A 283 42.59 4.79 10.57
N MET A 284 41.73 5.76 10.56
CA MET A 284 40.35 5.60 11.08
C MET A 284 39.58 4.53 10.33
N GLU A 285 39.69 4.48 8.98
CA GLU A 285 39.08 3.43 8.15
C GLU A 285 39.63 2.04 8.49
N ASN A 286 40.96 1.92 8.65
CA ASN A 286 41.60 0.67 9.04
C ASN A 286 41.08 0.16 10.39
N TYR A 287 41.01 1.02 11.40
CA TYR A 287 40.47 0.67 12.71
C TYR A 287 38.98 0.37 12.65
N PHE A 288 38.20 1.11 11.85
CA PHE A 288 36.78 0.86 11.66
C PHE A 288 36.54 -0.52 11.01
N ALA A 289 37.30 -0.86 9.96
CA ALA A 289 37.24 -2.16 9.30
C ALA A 289 37.60 -3.31 10.25
N ALA A 290 38.60 -3.08 11.12
CA ALA A 290 39.02 -4.01 12.16
C ALA A 290 38.10 -4.04 13.39
N LYS A 291 36.96 -3.29 13.37
CA LYS A 291 36.00 -3.11 14.48
C LYS A 291 36.63 -2.56 15.77
N LYS A 292 37.77 -1.90 15.67
CA LYS A 292 38.46 -1.20 16.78
C LYS A 292 37.86 0.21 16.92
N TYR A 293 36.63 0.28 17.41
CA TYR A 293 35.84 1.53 17.40
C TYR A 293 36.36 2.58 18.38
N GLN A 294 36.94 2.19 19.49
CA GLN A 294 37.52 3.14 20.45
C GLN A 294 38.77 3.83 19.86
N GLU A 295 39.62 3.06 19.19
CA GLU A 295 40.81 3.57 18.51
C GLU A 295 40.46 4.56 17.39
N VAL A 296 39.33 4.34 16.67
CA VAL A 296 38.83 5.32 15.69
C VAL A 296 38.55 6.65 16.37
N LEU A 297 37.84 6.65 17.50
CA LEU A 297 37.51 7.87 18.23
C LEU A 297 38.74 8.52 18.88
N GLU A 298 39.76 7.75 19.28
CA GLU A 298 41.02 8.30 19.75
C GLU A 298 41.77 9.05 18.66
N VAL A 299 41.90 8.45 17.45
CA VAL A 299 42.49 9.15 16.30
C VAL A 299 41.73 10.41 15.98
N TYR A 300 40.36 10.32 15.94
CA TYR A 300 39.48 11.47 15.70
C TYR A 300 39.72 12.61 16.70
N LYS A 301 39.83 12.32 18.00
CA LYS A 301 40.01 13.30 19.09
C LYS A 301 41.45 13.88 19.16
N LYS A 302 42.45 13.07 18.88
CA LYS A 302 43.87 13.47 18.93
C LYS A 302 44.32 14.24 17.68
N SER A 303 43.47 14.34 16.65
CA SER A 303 43.85 14.98 15.40
C SER A 303 44.07 16.48 15.58
N ALA A 304 45.34 16.91 15.51
CA ALA A 304 45.74 18.32 15.51
C ALA A 304 45.48 18.98 14.12
N VAL A 305 45.38 18.21 13.07
CA VAL A 305 45.20 18.67 11.69
C VAL A 305 43.72 18.61 11.34
N LYS A 306 43.06 19.75 11.26
CA LYS A 306 41.69 19.83 10.65
C LYS A 306 41.86 19.70 9.14
N ALA A 307 41.22 18.72 8.57
CA ALA A 307 41.02 18.66 7.14
C ALA A 307 39.99 19.73 6.75
N GLU A 308 39.90 20.07 5.48
CA GLU A 308 38.92 21.06 4.98
C GLU A 308 37.99 20.39 3.97
N GLY A 309 36.83 20.99 3.82
CA GLY A 309 35.84 20.59 2.84
C GLY A 309 35.48 19.09 2.92
N GLU A 310 35.60 18.41 1.79
CA GLU A 310 35.19 17.03 1.62
C GLU A 310 36.01 16.04 2.47
N LYS A 311 37.27 16.32 2.73
CA LYS A 311 38.11 15.48 3.60
C LYS A 311 37.67 15.56 5.07
N GLU A 312 37.32 16.75 5.54
CA GLU A 312 36.78 16.90 6.88
C GLU A 312 35.42 16.21 7.00
N ALA A 313 34.56 16.33 6.00
CA ALA A 313 33.28 15.63 5.96
C ALA A 313 33.45 14.10 6.01
N ALA A 314 34.43 13.54 5.31
CA ALA A 314 34.76 12.12 5.37
C ALA A 314 35.26 11.69 6.76
N ARG A 315 36.13 12.49 7.39
CA ARG A 315 36.62 12.25 8.76
C ARG A 315 35.51 12.25 9.78
N LEU A 316 34.62 13.25 9.71
CA LEU A 316 33.40 13.35 10.55
C LEU A 316 32.45 12.17 10.30
N MET A 317 32.30 11.74 9.06
CA MET A 317 31.45 10.61 8.70
C MET A 317 31.90 9.30 9.37
N LEU A 318 33.21 9.04 9.38
CA LEU A 318 33.76 7.87 10.06
C LEU A 318 33.55 7.92 11.56
N ALA A 319 33.79 9.08 12.18
CA ALA A 319 33.55 9.29 13.60
C ALA A 319 32.07 9.10 13.95
N ALA A 320 31.16 9.71 13.21
CA ALA A 320 29.71 9.61 13.42
C ALA A 320 29.21 8.17 13.28
N ARG A 321 29.65 7.47 12.23
CA ARG A 321 29.33 6.05 12.04
C ARG A 321 29.88 5.16 13.16
N THR A 322 31.08 5.47 13.66
CA THR A 322 31.67 4.77 14.81
C THR A 322 30.83 4.99 16.06
N MET A 323 30.38 6.21 16.31
CA MET A 323 29.49 6.53 17.43
C MET A 323 28.17 5.75 17.35
N LEU A 324 27.61 5.56 16.15
CA LEU A 324 26.43 4.70 15.97
C LEU A 324 26.69 3.24 16.36
N GLN A 325 27.87 2.69 16.00
CA GLN A 325 28.24 1.32 16.40
C GLN A 325 28.36 1.21 17.94
N LEU A 326 28.78 2.27 18.60
CA LEU A 326 28.88 2.38 20.05
C LEU A 326 27.58 2.83 20.73
N LYS A 327 26.45 2.91 19.99
CA LYS A 327 25.12 3.37 20.45
C LYS A 327 25.09 4.81 21.00
N GLN A 328 26.04 5.64 20.62
CA GLN A 328 26.12 7.07 20.97
C GLN A 328 25.35 7.89 19.92
N VAL A 329 24.02 7.69 19.86
CA VAL A 329 23.15 8.20 18.75
C VAL A 329 23.07 9.72 18.73
N SER A 330 23.00 10.37 19.92
CA SER A 330 22.89 11.84 20.02
C SER A 330 24.17 12.53 19.53
N GLU A 331 25.35 12.00 19.90
CA GLU A 331 26.64 12.53 19.46
C GLU A 331 26.84 12.32 17.96
N ALA A 332 26.48 11.14 17.43
CA ALA A 332 26.50 10.86 16.00
C ALA A 332 25.64 11.85 15.21
N SER A 333 24.42 12.14 15.70
CA SER A 333 23.51 13.11 15.06
C SER A 333 24.11 14.51 14.95
N LYS A 334 24.87 14.96 15.98
CA LYS A 334 25.57 16.24 15.96
C LYS A 334 26.64 16.28 14.86
N LEU A 335 27.44 15.21 14.73
CA LEU A 335 28.47 15.14 13.69
C LEU A 335 27.86 15.06 12.28
N PHE A 336 26.76 14.35 12.08
CA PHE A 336 26.07 14.34 10.78
C PHE A 336 25.58 15.74 10.40
N ARG A 337 25.06 16.51 11.35
CA ARG A 337 24.68 17.90 11.11
C ARG A 337 25.89 18.79 10.76
N GLU A 338 27.05 18.51 11.37
CA GLU A 338 28.28 19.23 11.05
C GLU A 338 28.76 18.96 9.62
N ILE A 339 28.63 17.70 9.15
CA ILE A 339 28.92 17.35 7.76
C ILE A 339 28.06 18.13 6.78
N GLU A 340 26.75 18.24 7.05
CA GLU A 340 25.82 19.01 6.22
C GLU A 340 26.18 20.51 6.13
N ARG A 341 26.96 21.04 7.11
CA ARG A 341 27.49 22.41 7.10
C ARG A 341 28.86 22.54 6.45
N THR A 342 29.61 21.44 6.40
CA THR A 342 31.00 21.41 5.91
C THR A 342 31.06 21.32 4.40
N VAL A 343 30.09 20.64 3.77
CA VAL A 343 30.02 20.43 2.32
C VAL A 343 28.64 20.81 1.79
N PRO A 344 28.55 21.27 0.53
CA PRO A 344 27.27 21.68 -0.02
C PRO A 344 26.31 20.48 -0.23
N PRO A 345 24.98 20.72 -0.30
CA PRO A 345 23.98 19.66 -0.40
C PRO A 345 24.14 18.71 -1.60
N GLU A 346 24.77 19.17 -2.69
CA GLU A 346 25.03 18.38 -3.89
C GLU A 346 26.12 17.31 -3.65
N ASN A 347 26.86 17.44 -2.55
CA ASN A 347 27.88 16.46 -2.19
C ASN A 347 27.26 15.20 -1.61
N GLU A 348 27.74 14.03 -2.07
CA GLU A 348 27.25 12.72 -1.62
C GLU A 348 27.39 12.51 -0.11
N LEU A 349 28.43 13.10 0.53
CA LEU A 349 28.61 12.99 1.99
C LEU A 349 27.53 13.78 2.76
N ALA A 350 27.13 14.95 2.26
CA ALA A 350 26.02 15.69 2.84
C ALA A 350 24.73 14.90 2.78
N PHE A 351 24.43 14.34 1.62
CA PHE A 351 23.22 13.52 1.43
C PHE A 351 23.24 12.28 2.34
N GLN A 352 24.37 11.60 2.45
CA GLN A 352 24.49 10.46 3.38
C GLN A 352 24.34 10.88 4.83
N ALA A 353 24.96 11.98 5.23
CA ALA A 353 24.88 12.49 6.59
C ALA A 353 23.44 12.86 6.97
N ALA A 354 22.74 13.56 6.08
CA ALA A 354 21.34 13.89 6.27
C ALA A 354 20.45 12.66 6.45
N TYR A 355 20.67 11.62 5.65
CA TYR A 355 19.96 10.35 5.79
C TYR A 355 20.28 9.62 7.11
N TYR A 356 21.56 9.55 7.51
CA TYR A 356 21.93 8.97 8.80
C TYR A 356 21.38 9.77 9.98
N ARG A 357 21.35 11.10 9.86
CA ARG A 357 20.74 11.98 10.88
C ARG A 357 19.25 11.74 11.00
N LEU A 358 18.54 11.54 9.90
CA LEU A 358 17.14 11.14 9.90
C LEU A 358 16.92 9.83 10.68
N ASN A 359 17.78 8.83 10.46
CA ASN A 359 17.71 7.57 11.21
C ASN A 359 18.02 7.76 12.71
N CYS A 360 18.91 8.69 13.06
CA CYS A 360 19.16 9.04 14.46
C CYS A 360 17.91 9.64 15.13
N PHE A 361 17.22 10.56 14.46
CA PHE A 361 15.96 11.12 14.97
C PHE A 361 14.91 10.06 15.20
N PHE A 362 14.76 9.14 14.26
CA PHE A 362 13.83 8.02 14.42
C PHE A 362 14.12 7.18 15.69
N GLN A 363 15.40 6.99 16.01
CA GLN A 363 15.80 6.24 17.21
C GLN A 363 15.62 7.01 18.51
N ILE A 364 15.69 8.35 18.50
CA ILE A 364 15.67 9.19 19.69
C ILE A 364 14.26 9.72 20.00
N GLU A 365 13.53 10.18 18.99
CA GLU A 365 12.36 11.04 19.17
C GLU A 365 11.19 10.71 18.22
N GLY A 366 10.71 9.49 18.15
CA GLY A 366 9.72 8.99 17.18
C GLY A 366 8.58 9.92 16.71
N ASN A 367 8.24 11.01 17.44
CA ASN A 367 7.13 11.90 17.12
C ASN A 367 7.45 13.03 16.11
N TYR A 368 8.72 13.37 15.91
CA TYR A 368 9.15 14.48 15.00
C TYR A 368 9.59 14.00 13.61
N VAL A 369 9.40 12.71 13.31
CA VAL A 369 9.93 12.09 12.10
C VAL A 369 9.40 12.73 10.80
N THR A 370 8.12 13.11 10.73
CA THR A 370 7.54 13.70 9.50
C THR A 370 8.19 15.02 9.11
N GLU A 371 8.41 15.92 10.04
CA GLU A 371 9.05 17.22 9.78
C GLU A 371 10.51 17.06 9.35
N GLN A 372 11.23 16.11 9.97
CA GLN A 372 12.61 15.81 9.61
C GLN A 372 12.71 15.16 8.21
N VAL A 373 11.75 14.31 7.87
CA VAL A 373 11.65 13.73 6.52
C VAL A 373 11.34 14.80 5.49
N ASP A 374 10.44 15.73 5.80
CA ASP A 374 10.08 16.82 4.90
C ASP A 374 11.28 17.73 4.61
N ALA A 375 12.04 18.10 5.65
CA ALA A 375 13.26 18.87 5.49
C ALA A 375 14.31 18.12 4.62
N PHE A 376 14.46 16.81 4.81
CA PHE A 376 15.35 15.98 4.00
C PHE A 376 14.89 15.92 2.54
N LEU A 377 13.61 15.66 2.29
CA LEU A 377 13.04 15.57 0.95
C LEU A 377 13.10 16.90 0.20
N GLN A 378 12.84 18.02 0.88
CA GLN A 378 12.90 19.37 0.29
C GLN A 378 14.26 19.65 -0.35
N ILE A 379 15.34 19.14 0.26
CA ILE A 379 16.71 19.37 -0.21
C ILE A 379 17.11 18.35 -1.28
N TYR A 380 16.77 17.06 -1.09
CA TYR A 380 17.41 15.98 -1.83
C TYR A 380 16.51 15.24 -2.84
N GLU A 381 15.16 15.35 -2.75
CA GLU A 381 14.25 14.60 -3.63
C GLU A 381 14.47 14.92 -5.10
N LYS A 382 14.66 16.21 -5.45
CA LYS A 382 14.85 16.65 -6.85
C LYS A 382 16.20 16.24 -7.43
N SER A 383 17.25 16.22 -6.62
CA SER A 383 18.62 15.88 -7.05
C SER A 383 18.87 14.38 -7.08
N HIS A 384 18.15 13.59 -6.29
CA HIS A 384 18.34 12.14 -6.15
C HIS A 384 17.03 11.35 -6.28
N PRO A 385 16.18 11.59 -7.29
CA PRO A 385 14.81 11.06 -7.35
C PRO A 385 14.75 9.53 -7.37
N ASN A 386 15.81 8.86 -7.82
CA ASN A 386 15.87 7.41 -7.94
C ASN A 386 16.78 6.75 -6.88
N ASP A 387 17.11 7.45 -5.79
CA ASP A 387 17.95 6.89 -4.74
C ASP A 387 17.09 6.15 -3.70
N THR A 388 17.57 4.97 -3.29
CA THR A 388 16.92 4.14 -2.26
C THR A 388 16.65 4.90 -0.96
N ARG A 389 17.50 5.85 -0.58
CA ARG A 389 17.37 6.64 0.65
C ARG A 389 16.17 7.59 0.59
N ILE A 390 15.88 8.16 -0.57
CA ILE A 390 14.69 9.01 -0.79
C ILE A 390 13.43 8.16 -0.64
N HIS A 391 13.37 7.00 -1.30
CA HIS A 391 12.20 6.14 -1.21
C HIS A 391 12.02 5.53 0.19
N THR A 392 13.10 5.28 0.92
CA THR A 392 13.03 4.85 2.33
C THR A 392 12.52 5.98 3.23
N ALA A 393 12.95 7.21 3.01
CA ALA A 393 12.45 8.38 3.74
C ALA A 393 10.95 8.62 3.47
N LEU A 394 10.53 8.53 2.20
CA LEU A 394 9.11 8.59 1.83
C LEU A 394 8.31 7.47 2.50
N LEU A 395 8.84 6.25 2.55
CA LEU A 395 8.18 5.13 3.23
C LEU A 395 7.99 5.43 4.73
N ILE A 396 9.04 5.87 5.42
CA ILE A 396 8.99 6.24 6.84
C ILE A 396 7.90 7.31 7.07
N LYS A 397 7.85 8.34 6.21
CA LYS A 397 6.83 9.38 6.29
C LYS A 397 5.42 8.81 6.11
N ALA A 398 5.22 7.97 5.10
CA ALA A 398 3.93 7.36 4.83
C ALA A 398 3.45 6.49 6.00
N GLU A 399 4.32 5.66 6.55
CA GLU A 399 4.03 4.81 7.73
C GLU A 399 3.71 5.63 8.98
N THR A 400 4.44 6.73 9.19
CA THR A 400 4.18 7.64 10.31
C THR A 400 2.82 8.33 10.17
N LEU A 401 2.49 8.85 8.99
CA LEU A 401 1.19 9.46 8.71
C LEU A 401 0.04 8.44 8.86
N PHE A 402 0.25 7.22 8.41
CA PHE A 402 -0.72 6.14 8.56
C PHE A 402 -0.97 5.80 10.03
N SER A 403 0.10 5.65 10.84
CA SER A 403 -0.02 5.39 12.29
C SER A 403 -0.72 6.52 13.05
N GLN A 404 -0.61 7.77 12.56
CA GLN A 404 -1.31 8.94 13.07
C GLN A 404 -2.76 9.07 12.57
N ASN A 405 -3.27 8.08 11.84
CA ASN A 405 -4.60 8.07 11.21
C ASN A 405 -4.81 9.21 10.18
N LYS A 406 -3.73 9.75 9.60
CA LYS A 406 -3.78 10.75 8.53
C LYS A 406 -3.82 10.07 7.16
N ILE A 407 -4.88 9.29 6.91
CA ILE A 407 -4.98 8.34 5.80
C ILE A 407 -4.80 8.99 4.41
N PRO A 408 -5.48 10.11 4.06
CA PRO A 408 -5.30 10.73 2.74
C PRO A 408 -3.85 11.16 2.48
N ALA A 409 -3.22 11.81 3.46
CA ALA A 409 -1.84 12.25 3.35
C ALA A 409 -0.85 11.06 3.24
N ALA A 410 -1.11 9.97 3.98
CA ALA A 410 -0.32 8.74 3.88
C ALA A 410 -0.42 8.13 2.47
N ALA A 411 -1.62 8.06 1.89
CA ALA A 411 -1.85 7.53 0.55
C ALA A 411 -1.10 8.33 -0.54
N GLU A 412 -1.10 9.65 -0.45
CA GLU A 412 -0.34 10.53 -1.36
C GLU A 412 1.17 10.25 -1.28
N VAL A 413 1.70 10.04 -0.08
CA VAL A 413 3.12 9.74 0.10
C VAL A 413 3.46 8.34 -0.37
N TYR A 414 2.62 7.33 -0.08
CA TYR A 414 2.79 5.97 -0.61
C TYR A 414 2.81 5.93 -2.14
N ALA A 415 2.05 6.80 -2.82
CA ALA A 415 2.03 6.87 -4.27
C ALA A 415 3.38 7.32 -4.88
N LYS A 416 4.20 8.06 -4.13
CA LYS A 416 5.53 8.53 -4.55
C LYS A 416 6.63 7.48 -4.37
N VAL A 417 6.38 6.43 -3.60
CA VAL A 417 7.37 5.38 -3.32
C VAL A 417 7.43 4.38 -4.46
N ASP A 418 8.61 4.23 -5.09
CA ASP A 418 8.87 3.13 -6.02
C ASP A 418 9.37 1.90 -5.26
N PRO A 419 8.62 0.78 -5.25
CA PRO A 419 9.01 -0.43 -4.55
C PRO A 419 10.31 -1.05 -5.06
N LYS A 420 10.68 -0.81 -6.33
CA LYS A 420 11.94 -1.32 -6.90
C LYS A 420 13.16 -0.66 -6.27
N LEU A 421 13.00 0.56 -5.80
CA LEU A 421 14.03 1.36 -5.15
C LEU A 421 14.09 1.15 -3.62
N LEU A 422 13.20 0.36 -3.06
CA LEU A 422 13.27 -0.05 -1.66
C LEU A 422 14.21 -1.25 -1.47
N ALA A 423 14.83 -1.33 -0.30
CA ALA A 423 15.52 -2.55 0.13
C ALA A 423 14.57 -3.74 0.12
N ALA A 424 15.08 -4.93 -0.21
CA ALA A 424 14.25 -6.14 -0.32
C ALA A 424 13.47 -6.45 0.98
N SER A 425 14.06 -6.16 2.14
CA SER A 425 13.43 -6.32 3.46
C SER A 425 12.23 -5.41 3.71
N ASN A 426 12.15 -4.25 3.06
CA ASN A 426 11.10 -3.26 3.28
C ASN A 426 9.90 -3.45 2.32
N ARG A 427 10.10 -4.16 1.21
CA ARG A 427 9.06 -4.34 0.18
C ARG A 427 7.80 -5.03 0.66
N PRO A 428 7.88 -6.13 1.47
CA PRO A 428 6.66 -6.77 1.98
C PRO A 428 5.83 -5.81 2.84
N GLY A 429 6.49 -5.10 3.78
CA GLY A 429 5.84 -4.10 4.63
C GLY A 429 5.18 -2.99 3.83
N PHE A 430 5.91 -2.44 2.88
CA PHE A 430 5.41 -1.39 1.98
C PHE A 430 4.16 -1.82 1.20
N LEU A 431 4.21 -2.97 0.52
CA LEU A 431 3.07 -3.43 -0.31
C LEU A 431 1.82 -3.68 0.55
N TYR A 432 2.01 -4.29 1.72
CA TYR A 432 0.92 -4.55 2.65
C TYR A 432 0.30 -3.26 3.19
N GLN A 433 1.11 -2.36 3.75
CA GLN A 433 0.63 -1.12 4.36
C GLN A 433 0.05 -0.14 3.34
N ARG A 434 0.69 -0.02 2.17
CA ARG A 434 0.15 0.75 1.05
C ARG A 434 -1.23 0.24 0.64
N GLY A 435 -1.37 -1.07 0.50
CA GLY A 435 -2.66 -1.68 0.14
C GLY A 435 -3.74 -1.40 1.19
N TRP A 436 -3.38 -1.50 2.46
CA TRP A 436 -4.29 -1.18 3.56
C TRP A 436 -4.68 0.30 3.55
N CYS A 437 -3.71 1.20 3.44
CA CYS A 437 -3.91 2.64 3.38
C CYS A 437 -4.82 3.06 2.22
N LEU A 438 -4.57 2.53 1.02
CA LEU A 438 -5.39 2.81 -0.17
C LEU A 438 -6.84 2.35 0.02
N SER A 439 -7.06 1.21 0.69
CA SER A 439 -8.41 0.76 1.03
C SER A 439 -9.14 1.75 1.95
N GLU A 440 -8.47 2.24 2.99
CA GLU A 440 -9.04 3.24 3.92
C GLU A 440 -9.25 4.60 3.24
N ALA A 441 -8.39 4.98 2.32
CA ALA A 441 -8.51 6.20 1.52
C ALA A 441 -9.60 6.13 0.43
N GLY A 442 -10.23 4.96 0.22
CA GLY A 442 -11.27 4.76 -0.79
C GLY A 442 -10.76 4.30 -2.17
N ASP A 443 -9.45 4.26 -2.42
CA ASP A 443 -8.89 3.69 -3.65
C ASP A 443 -8.85 2.16 -3.58
N LYS A 444 -10.03 1.56 -3.82
CA LYS A 444 -10.19 0.10 -3.76
C LYS A 444 -9.37 -0.62 -4.84
N GLN A 445 -9.27 -0.04 -6.03
CA GLN A 445 -8.50 -0.64 -7.13
C GLN A 445 -6.99 -0.60 -6.87
N GLY A 446 -6.49 0.50 -6.33
CA GLY A 446 -5.10 0.60 -5.88
C GLY A 446 -4.77 -0.39 -4.77
N SER A 447 -5.68 -0.54 -3.79
CA SER A 447 -5.57 -1.54 -2.73
C SER A 447 -5.50 -2.97 -3.27
N ILE A 448 -6.41 -3.34 -4.18
CA ILE A 448 -6.45 -4.65 -4.82
C ILE A 448 -5.12 -4.97 -5.52
N ARG A 449 -4.56 -4.01 -6.27
CA ARG A 449 -3.26 -4.19 -6.93
C ARG A 449 -2.13 -4.39 -5.92
N SER A 450 -2.03 -3.51 -4.93
CA SER A 450 -0.94 -3.54 -3.95
C SER A 450 -0.96 -4.81 -3.08
N LEU A 451 -2.14 -5.19 -2.57
CA LEU A 451 -2.32 -6.43 -1.81
C LEU A 451 -2.14 -7.67 -2.71
N GLY A 452 -2.53 -7.58 -3.99
CA GLY A 452 -2.31 -8.62 -4.98
C GLY A 452 -0.83 -8.91 -5.20
N GLU A 453 -0.03 -7.87 -5.36
CA GLU A 453 1.43 -7.98 -5.46
C GLU A 453 2.04 -8.57 -4.18
N PHE A 454 1.60 -8.10 -3.01
CA PHE A 454 2.05 -8.63 -1.72
C PHE A 454 1.78 -10.13 -1.60
N ILE A 455 0.53 -10.56 -1.81
CA ILE A 455 0.10 -11.96 -1.68
C ILE A 455 0.83 -12.88 -2.66
N SER A 456 1.12 -12.39 -3.88
CA SER A 456 1.80 -13.19 -4.91
C SER A 456 3.30 -13.31 -4.68
N GLN A 457 3.95 -12.25 -4.20
CA GLN A 457 5.40 -12.22 -4.00
C GLN A 457 5.85 -12.78 -2.65
N TYR A 458 4.97 -12.71 -1.64
CA TYR A 458 5.28 -13.09 -0.26
C TYR A 458 4.21 -14.03 0.34
N PRO A 459 3.95 -15.20 -0.27
CA PRO A 459 2.86 -16.10 0.14
C PRO A 459 3.02 -16.69 1.54
N GLU A 460 4.24 -16.72 2.08
CA GLU A 460 4.56 -17.24 3.41
C GLU A 460 4.63 -16.17 4.51
N ASP A 461 4.35 -14.91 4.17
CA ASP A 461 4.35 -13.83 5.16
C ASP A 461 3.15 -13.99 6.11
N GLU A 462 3.35 -13.82 7.40
CA GLU A 462 2.31 -13.96 8.44
C GLU A 462 1.07 -13.08 8.20
N ARG A 463 1.23 -11.97 7.49
CA ARG A 463 0.16 -11.01 7.17
C ARG A 463 -0.68 -11.40 5.96
N VAL A 464 -0.38 -12.51 5.26
CA VAL A 464 -1.08 -12.90 4.03
C VAL A 464 -2.56 -13.11 4.26
N HIS A 465 -2.97 -13.70 5.39
CA HIS A 465 -4.39 -13.89 5.69
C HIS A 465 -5.12 -12.57 5.89
N HIS A 466 -4.51 -11.59 6.55
CA HIS A 466 -5.05 -10.25 6.68
C HIS A 466 -5.17 -9.54 5.33
N ALA A 467 -4.14 -9.70 4.48
CA ALA A 467 -4.13 -9.13 3.14
C ALA A 467 -5.23 -9.72 2.24
N LEU A 468 -5.47 -11.03 2.32
CA LEU A 468 -6.55 -11.72 1.61
C LEU A 468 -7.91 -11.18 2.02
N VAL A 469 -8.19 -11.12 3.33
CA VAL A 469 -9.45 -10.59 3.85
C VAL A 469 -9.67 -9.14 3.43
N LYS A 470 -8.62 -8.30 3.51
CA LYS A 470 -8.72 -6.89 3.12
C LYS A 470 -8.97 -6.72 1.63
N ARG A 471 -8.26 -7.50 0.79
CA ARG A 471 -8.45 -7.48 -0.67
C ARG A 471 -9.82 -8.01 -1.07
N ALA A 472 -10.29 -9.08 -0.41
CA ALA A 472 -11.62 -9.62 -0.61
C ALA A 472 -12.71 -8.58 -0.32
N LYS A 473 -12.57 -7.83 0.78
CA LYS A 473 -13.48 -6.74 1.10
C LYS A 473 -13.50 -5.67 0.00
N CYS A 474 -12.33 -5.29 -0.52
CA CYS A 474 -12.24 -4.34 -1.64
C CYS A 474 -12.92 -4.90 -2.90
N TYR A 475 -12.75 -6.18 -3.22
CA TYR A 475 -13.46 -6.83 -4.32
C TYR A 475 -14.98 -6.80 -4.14
N ALA A 476 -15.47 -7.12 -2.93
CA ALA A 476 -16.91 -7.08 -2.64
C ALA A 476 -17.51 -5.66 -2.75
N GLU A 477 -16.76 -4.65 -2.32
CA GLU A 477 -17.17 -3.25 -2.42
C GLU A 477 -17.17 -2.72 -3.88
N THR A 478 -16.32 -3.29 -4.74
CA THR A 478 -16.26 -2.94 -6.18
C THR A 478 -17.16 -3.81 -7.06
N GLY A 479 -17.92 -4.75 -6.47
CA GLY A 479 -18.87 -5.60 -7.17
C GLY A 479 -18.29 -6.91 -7.73
N ASP A 480 -17.02 -7.21 -7.47
CA ASP A 480 -16.36 -8.44 -7.94
C ASP A 480 -16.46 -9.55 -6.86
N THR A 481 -17.71 -9.97 -6.61
CA THR A 481 -18.02 -10.88 -5.51
C THR A 481 -17.32 -12.23 -5.62
N ASP A 482 -17.17 -12.77 -6.84
CA ASP A 482 -16.51 -14.07 -7.01
C ASP A 482 -15.03 -14.03 -6.61
N LYS A 483 -14.31 -12.96 -6.94
CA LYS A 483 -12.92 -12.79 -6.48
C LYS A 483 -12.82 -12.54 -4.98
N ALA A 484 -13.78 -11.80 -4.42
CA ALA A 484 -13.86 -11.64 -2.97
C ALA A 484 -13.99 -12.98 -2.26
N ILE A 485 -14.89 -13.82 -2.74
CA ILE A 485 -15.12 -15.16 -2.17
C ILE A 485 -13.91 -16.07 -2.37
N ALA A 486 -13.27 -16.02 -3.53
CA ALA A 486 -12.05 -16.79 -3.76
C ALA A 486 -10.93 -16.46 -2.75
N ASP A 487 -10.78 -15.18 -2.38
CA ASP A 487 -9.83 -14.79 -1.34
C ASP A 487 -10.27 -15.23 0.05
N TYR A 488 -11.55 -15.10 0.40
CA TYR A 488 -12.07 -15.64 1.66
C TYR A 488 -11.90 -17.15 1.76
N ASP A 489 -12.13 -17.90 0.68
CA ASP A 489 -11.93 -19.35 0.62
C ASP A 489 -10.49 -19.77 0.87
N ARG A 490 -9.53 -18.98 0.40
CA ARG A 490 -8.11 -19.20 0.73
C ARG A 490 -7.82 -19.07 2.21
N VAL A 491 -8.47 -18.12 2.89
CA VAL A 491 -8.34 -17.97 4.34
C VAL A 491 -8.99 -19.14 5.08
N VAL A 492 -10.20 -19.52 4.67
CA VAL A 492 -10.95 -20.64 5.27
C VAL A 492 -10.22 -21.97 5.11
N ALA A 493 -9.57 -22.20 3.95
CA ALA A 493 -8.81 -23.42 3.68
C ALA A 493 -7.45 -23.49 4.41
N ALA A 494 -6.96 -22.38 4.93
CA ALA A 494 -5.66 -22.33 5.58
C ALA A 494 -5.70 -22.91 7.00
N LYS A 495 -4.88 -23.94 7.26
CA LYS A 495 -4.83 -24.61 8.58
C LYS A 495 -4.35 -23.72 9.73
N ASN A 496 -3.61 -22.67 9.42
CA ASN A 496 -2.97 -21.76 10.37
C ASN A 496 -3.60 -20.36 10.37
N ALA A 497 -4.75 -20.18 9.74
CA ALA A 497 -5.42 -18.88 9.75
C ALA A 497 -5.92 -18.54 11.17
N PRO A 498 -5.71 -17.30 11.65
CA PRO A 498 -6.25 -16.83 12.93
C PRO A 498 -7.77 -16.97 13.00
N ALA A 499 -8.30 -17.36 14.18
CA ALA A 499 -9.72 -17.63 14.37
C ALA A 499 -10.63 -16.44 14.07
N ASP A 500 -10.17 -15.23 14.38
CA ASP A 500 -10.84 -13.96 14.07
C ASP A 500 -10.96 -13.73 12.56
N LEU A 501 -9.92 -14.04 11.78
CA LEU A 501 -9.94 -13.94 10.33
C LEU A 501 -10.79 -15.04 9.69
N LEU A 502 -10.83 -16.25 10.26
CA LEU A 502 -11.72 -17.32 9.82
C LEU A 502 -13.18 -16.90 9.97
N SER A 503 -13.56 -16.42 11.16
CA SER A 503 -14.92 -15.95 11.40
C SER A 503 -15.30 -14.78 10.50
N LEU A 504 -14.37 -13.85 10.27
CA LEU A 504 -14.55 -12.72 9.38
C LEU A 504 -14.69 -13.16 7.90
N ALA A 505 -13.87 -14.12 7.45
CA ALA A 505 -13.94 -14.64 6.09
C ALA A 505 -15.28 -15.33 5.79
N TRP A 506 -15.77 -16.17 6.70
CA TRP A 506 -17.09 -16.79 6.60
C TRP A 506 -18.20 -15.75 6.57
N LEU A 507 -18.16 -14.80 7.52
CA LEU A 507 -19.17 -13.75 7.66
C LEU A 507 -19.26 -12.86 6.42
N GLU A 508 -18.14 -12.30 6.00
CA GLU A 508 -18.11 -11.35 4.89
C GLU A 508 -18.42 -12.03 3.55
N SER A 509 -18.00 -13.29 3.36
CA SER A 509 -18.39 -14.06 2.19
C SER A 509 -19.89 -14.36 2.17
N ALA A 510 -20.51 -14.63 3.33
CA ALA A 510 -21.96 -14.80 3.45
C ALA A 510 -22.71 -13.50 3.13
N ARG A 511 -22.24 -12.38 3.67
CA ARG A 511 -22.80 -11.03 3.39
C ARG A 511 -22.69 -10.67 1.91
N ALA A 512 -21.58 -11.01 1.27
CA ALA A 512 -21.37 -10.78 -0.16
C ALA A 512 -22.40 -11.56 -1.01
N ARG A 513 -22.58 -12.86 -0.73
CA ARG A 513 -23.59 -13.68 -1.44
C ARG A 513 -25.02 -13.23 -1.17
N ARG A 514 -25.28 -12.75 0.06
CA ARG A 514 -26.59 -12.15 0.38
C ARG A 514 -26.89 -10.93 -0.46
N LYS A 515 -25.90 -10.03 -0.63
CA LYS A 515 -26.04 -8.81 -1.44
C LYS A 515 -26.33 -9.12 -2.91
N GLU A 516 -25.80 -10.20 -3.43
CA GLU A 516 -26.09 -10.68 -4.80
C GLU A 516 -27.45 -11.38 -4.92
N GLY A 517 -28.12 -11.69 -3.81
CA GLY A 517 -29.34 -12.48 -3.81
C GLY A 517 -29.13 -13.98 -3.98
N ASN A 518 -27.88 -14.45 -3.88
CA ASN A 518 -27.54 -15.88 -3.97
C ASN A 518 -27.77 -16.58 -2.61
N ILE A 519 -29.04 -16.93 -2.35
CA ILE A 519 -29.49 -17.45 -1.05
C ILE A 519 -28.84 -18.79 -0.73
N GLU A 520 -28.71 -19.69 -1.69
CA GLU A 520 -28.15 -21.04 -1.44
C GLU A 520 -26.70 -20.94 -0.94
N ASN A 521 -25.86 -20.21 -1.66
CA ASN A 521 -24.48 -20.03 -1.25
C ASN A 521 -24.35 -19.20 0.04
N MET A 522 -25.21 -18.23 0.27
CA MET A 522 -25.30 -17.51 1.55
C MET A 522 -25.53 -18.47 2.71
N LEU A 523 -26.49 -19.41 2.56
CA LEU A 523 -26.80 -20.41 3.61
C LEU A 523 -25.59 -21.30 3.91
N VAL A 524 -24.87 -21.77 2.89
CA VAL A 524 -23.63 -22.56 3.07
C VAL A 524 -22.62 -21.78 3.91
N ARG A 525 -22.42 -20.50 3.57
CA ARG A 525 -21.42 -19.65 4.27
C ARG A 525 -21.79 -19.37 5.74
N TYR A 526 -23.02 -19.00 6.01
CA TYR A 526 -23.45 -18.78 7.40
C TYR A 526 -23.45 -20.08 8.22
N LYS A 527 -23.78 -21.24 7.61
CA LYS A 527 -23.64 -22.54 8.30
C LYS A 527 -22.18 -22.85 8.64
N GLY A 528 -21.24 -22.61 7.69
CA GLY A 528 -19.81 -22.77 7.96
C GLY A 528 -19.31 -21.85 9.07
N LEU A 529 -19.83 -20.63 9.17
CA LEU A 529 -19.54 -19.74 10.32
C LEU A 529 -19.96 -20.38 11.65
N LEU A 530 -21.15 -21.01 11.71
CA LEU A 530 -21.65 -21.65 12.94
C LEU A 530 -20.89 -22.92 13.35
N GLU A 531 -20.06 -23.49 12.49
CA GLU A 531 -19.18 -24.63 12.85
C GLU A 531 -17.95 -24.18 13.66
N LEU A 532 -17.65 -22.88 13.68
CA LEU A 532 -16.55 -22.36 14.48
C LEU A 532 -16.90 -22.32 15.96
N LYS A 533 -15.89 -22.58 16.82
CA LYS A 533 -16.03 -22.49 18.27
C LYS A 533 -15.91 -21.05 18.76
N ASP A 534 -16.50 -20.78 19.90
CA ASP A 534 -16.34 -19.50 20.64
C ASP A 534 -16.76 -18.25 19.85
N LEU A 535 -17.83 -18.37 19.05
CA LEU A 535 -18.39 -17.24 18.35
C LEU A 535 -19.02 -16.24 19.33
N SER A 536 -18.84 -14.96 19.09
CA SER A 536 -19.55 -13.94 19.83
C SER A 536 -21.07 -14.02 19.57
N ALA A 537 -21.87 -13.67 20.57
CA ALA A 537 -23.34 -13.66 20.45
C ALA A 537 -23.82 -12.80 19.26
N ASN A 538 -23.07 -11.75 18.90
CA ASN A 538 -23.37 -10.93 17.73
C ASN A 538 -23.23 -11.69 16.41
N LEU A 539 -22.12 -12.39 16.21
CA LEU A 539 -21.86 -13.15 15.00
C LEU A 539 -22.80 -14.36 14.88
N GLU A 540 -22.97 -15.07 15.99
CA GLU A 540 -23.86 -16.22 16.05
C GLU A 540 -25.31 -15.84 15.77
N SER A 541 -25.82 -14.79 16.39
CA SER A 541 -27.19 -14.31 16.15
C SER A 541 -27.40 -13.83 14.72
N GLU A 542 -26.42 -13.13 14.13
CA GLU A 542 -26.49 -12.71 12.72
C GLU A 542 -26.57 -13.92 11.79
N ALA A 543 -25.68 -14.89 11.99
CA ALA A 543 -25.65 -16.11 11.16
C ALA A 543 -26.98 -16.86 11.25
N ARG A 544 -27.47 -17.10 12.47
CA ARG A 544 -28.73 -17.79 12.71
C ARG A 544 -29.92 -17.05 12.11
N TYR A 545 -29.97 -15.74 12.25
CA TYR A 545 -31.06 -14.95 11.66
C TYR A 545 -31.08 -15.06 10.12
N TRP A 546 -29.93 -14.91 9.45
CA TRP A 546 -29.88 -14.97 8.00
C TRP A 546 -30.03 -16.39 7.45
N ILE A 547 -29.65 -17.41 8.22
CA ILE A 547 -30.00 -18.81 7.89
C ILE A 547 -31.51 -18.97 7.94
N GLY A 548 -32.16 -18.55 9.05
CA GLY A 548 -33.60 -18.63 9.15
C GLY A 548 -34.34 -17.87 8.07
N TRP A 549 -33.91 -16.63 7.75
CA TRP A 549 -34.46 -15.85 6.66
C TRP A 549 -34.30 -16.56 5.29
N GLY A 550 -33.11 -17.09 5.03
CA GLY A 550 -32.82 -17.81 3.80
C GLY A 550 -33.67 -19.07 3.63
N LEU A 551 -33.86 -19.85 4.72
CA LEU A 551 -34.71 -21.04 4.72
C LEU A 551 -36.19 -20.71 4.49
N VAL A 552 -36.68 -19.61 5.03
CA VAL A 552 -38.07 -19.14 4.73
C VAL A 552 -38.18 -18.80 3.25
N LYS A 553 -37.18 -18.09 2.68
CA LYS A 553 -37.17 -17.71 1.25
C LYS A 553 -37.05 -18.89 0.29
N THR A 554 -36.40 -19.99 0.73
CA THR A 554 -36.28 -21.22 -0.05
C THR A 554 -37.37 -22.25 0.25
N ASN A 555 -38.48 -21.79 0.86
CA ASN A 555 -39.66 -22.62 1.19
C ASN A 555 -39.36 -23.79 2.16
N GLN A 556 -38.49 -23.57 3.12
CA GLN A 556 -38.12 -24.50 4.18
C GLN A 556 -38.48 -23.92 5.58
N PRO A 557 -39.76 -23.54 5.82
CA PRO A 557 -40.13 -22.78 7.00
C PRO A 557 -39.92 -23.53 8.32
N LYS A 558 -40.11 -24.87 8.32
CA LYS A 558 -39.94 -25.68 9.54
C LYS A 558 -38.47 -25.71 10.00
N GLU A 559 -37.53 -25.75 9.04
CA GLU A 559 -36.11 -25.74 9.33
C GLU A 559 -35.64 -24.35 9.81
N ALA A 560 -36.32 -23.28 9.41
CA ALA A 560 -36.02 -21.91 9.83
C ALA A 560 -36.24 -21.65 11.32
N VAL A 561 -37.28 -22.31 11.91
CA VAL A 561 -37.77 -22.04 13.29
C VAL A 561 -36.64 -22.10 14.33
N PRO A 562 -35.82 -23.17 14.46
CA PRO A 562 -34.80 -23.22 15.49
C PRO A 562 -33.77 -22.08 15.35
N PHE A 563 -33.38 -21.74 14.11
CA PHE A 563 -32.42 -20.68 13.87
C PHE A 563 -32.96 -19.31 14.25
N LEU A 564 -34.22 -19.00 13.92
CA LEU A 564 -34.86 -17.72 14.24
C LEU A 564 -35.07 -17.57 15.76
N ASN A 565 -35.47 -18.63 16.43
CA ASN A 565 -35.65 -18.62 17.90
C ASN A 565 -34.33 -18.37 18.63
N GLU A 566 -33.24 -19.05 18.24
CA GLU A 566 -31.93 -18.81 18.85
C GLU A 566 -31.38 -17.42 18.52
N ALA A 567 -31.57 -16.92 17.29
CA ALA A 567 -31.17 -15.56 16.94
C ALA A 567 -31.85 -14.50 17.83
N ARG A 568 -33.19 -14.67 18.05
CA ARG A 568 -33.99 -13.80 18.91
C ARG A 568 -33.57 -13.92 20.39
N LYS A 569 -33.27 -15.12 20.86
CA LYS A 569 -32.81 -15.38 22.20
C LYS A 569 -31.45 -14.74 22.49
N LEU A 570 -30.51 -14.86 21.56
CA LEU A 570 -29.17 -14.27 21.66
C LEU A 570 -29.19 -12.75 21.63
N ARG A 571 -29.99 -12.15 20.73
CA ARG A 571 -30.06 -10.69 20.52
C ARG A 571 -31.50 -10.22 20.27
N LYS A 572 -32.29 -10.12 21.38
CA LYS A 572 -33.68 -9.65 21.31
C LYS A 572 -33.79 -8.23 20.77
N ASP A 573 -32.86 -7.37 21.13
CA ASP A 573 -32.74 -5.98 20.66
C ASP A 573 -32.61 -5.86 19.14
N ALA A 574 -31.82 -6.74 18.51
CA ALA A 574 -31.54 -6.70 17.09
C ALA A 574 -32.53 -7.50 16.24
N TYR A 575 -32.97 -8.66 16.74
CA TYR A 575 -33.73 -9.62 15.94
C TYR A 575 -35.13 -9.93 16.48
N GLY A 576 -35.54 -9.39 17.66
CA GLY A 576 -36.80 -9.69 18.28
C GLY A 576 -37.99 -9.52 17.34
N LYS A 577 -38.17 -8.35 16.76
CA LYS A 577 -39.25 -8.04 15.83
C LYS A 577 -39.14 -8.85 14.53
N HIS A 578 -37.94 -8.81 13.88
CA HIS A 578 -37.75 -9.43 12.57
C HIS A 578 -37.86 -10.97 12.62
N ALA A 579 -37.36 -11.58 13.69
CA ALA A 579 -37.51 -13.02 13.88
C ALA A 579 -38.97 -13.39 14.16
N CYS A 580 -39.70 -12.60 14.98
CA CYS A 580 -41.13 -12.81 15.22
C CYS A 580 -41.93 -12.81 13.93
N LEU A 581 -41.71 -11.84 13.05
CA LEU A 581 -42.42 -11.77 11.75
C LEU A 581 -42.11 -12.98 10.85
N LEU A 582 -40.82 -13.42 10.80
CA LEU A 582 -40.44 -14.62 10.01
C LEU A 582 -40.95 -15.92 10.65
N LEU A 583 -40.98 -16.00 11.96
CA LEU A 583 -41.57 -17.13 12.71
C LEU A 583 -43.08 -17.21 12.45
N ALA A 584 -43.78 -16.09 12.51
CA ALA A 584 -45.21 -16.04 12.17
C ALA A 584 -45.46 -16.57 10.74
N LEU A 585 -44.65 -16.14 9.75
CA LEU A 585 -44.71 -16.69 8.37
C LEU A 585 -44.42 -18.19 8.33
N SER A 586 -43.39 -18.63 9.08
CA SER A 586 -42.99 -20.04 9.13
C SER A 586 -44.07 -20.92 9.73
N TYR A 587 -44.69 -20.50 10.84
CA TYR A 587 -45.78 -21.22 11.48
C TYR A 587 -47.07 -21.20 10.64
N PHE A 588 -47.38 -20.08 9.99
CA PHE A 588 -48.47 -20.03 9.03
C PHE A 588 -48.27 -21.00 7.87
N SER A 589 -47.09 -21.01 7.26
CA SER A 589 -46.75 -21.94 6.14
C SER A 589 -46.78 -23.40 6.58
N SER A 590 -46.42 -23.69 7.82
CA SER A 590 -46.46 -25.05 8.39
C SER A 590 -47.77 -25.43 9.04
N GLN A 591 -48.76 -24.54 8.99
CA GLN A 591 -50.11 -24.72 9.58
C GLN A 591 -50.11 -24.98 11.12
N ASP A 592 -49.18 -24.36 11.84
CA ASP A 592 -49.11 -24.43 13.29
C ASP A 592 -49.79 -23.21 13.93
N ALA A 593 -51.08 -23.35 14.19
CA ALA A 593 -51.91 -22.24 14.68
C ALA A 593 -51.49 -21.81 16.10
N ILE A 594 -51.09 -22.74 16.96
CA ILE A 594 -50.71 -22.45 18.35
C ILE A 594 -49.48 -21.56 18.39
N GLN A 595 -48.42 -21.98 17.67
CA GLN A 595 -47.18 -21.19 17.65
C GLN A 595 -47.36 -19.88 16.90
N LEU A 596 -48.13 -19.86 15.81
CA LEU A 596 -48.51 -18.61 15.13
C LEU A 596 -49.22 -17.65 16.07
N GLY A 597 -50.19 -18.15 16.89
CA GLY A 597 -50.91 -17.33 17.85
C GLY A 597 -49.98 -16.66 18.86
N ALA A 598 -48.99 -17.43 19.38
CA ALA A 598 -47.97 -16.90 20.29
C ALA A 598 -47.14 -15.76 19.63
N GLU A 599 -46.75 -15.91 18.37
CA GLU A 599 -46.03 -14.86 17.68
C GLU A 599 -46.88 -13.62 17.37
N ILE A 600 -48.20 -13.81 17.09
CA ILE A 600 -49.16 -12.69 16.95
C ILE A 600 -49.27 -11.93 18.27
N GLU A 601 -49.39 -12.61 19.38
CA GLU A 601 -49.48 -11.95 20.73
C GLU A 601 -48.19 -11.16 21.02
N LEU A 602 -47.01 -11.73 20.79
CA LEU A 602 -45.74 -10.99 20.90
C LEU A 602 -45.71 -9.77 19.99
N ALA A 603 -46.22 -9.88 18.77
CA ALA A 603 -46.27 -8.77 17.84
C ALA A 603 -47.25 -7.68 18.25
N MET A 604 -48.36 -8.07 18.89
CA MET A 604 -49.34 -7.12 19.49
C MET A 604 -48.73 -6.36 20.66
N GLU A 605 -48.06 -7.07 21.58
CA GLU A 605 -47.33 -6.45 22.70
C GLU A 605 -46.24 -5.46 22.19
N GLY A 606 -45.56 -5.81 21.09
CA GLY A 606 -44.56 -4.98 20.46
C GLY A 606 -45.09 -3.85 19.55
N GLY A 607 -46.41 -3.80 19.32
CA GLY A 607 -47.08 -2.77 18.50
C GLY A 607 -46.84 -2.93 16.98
N TYR A 608 -46.46 -4.11 16.49
CA TYR A 608 -46.17 -4.38 15.08
C TYR A 608 -46.96 -5.57 14.49
N ALA A 609 -48.03 -5.97 15.13
CA ALA A 609 -48.88 -7.07 14.64
C ALA A 609 -49.49 -6.84 13.22
N ASN A 610 -49.64 -5.57 12.84
CA ASN A 610 -50.09 -5.18 11.49
C ASN A 610 -49.05 -5.43 10.39
N GLU A 611 -47.82 -5.79 10.73
CA GLU A 611 -46.78 -6.20 9.78
C GLU A 611 -46.83 -7.71 9.46
N ILE A 612 -47.59 -8.48 10.25
CA ILE A 612 -47.91 -9.88 9.91
C ILE A 612 -48.90 -9.89 8.73
N PRO A 613 -48.70 -10.76 7.73
CA PRO A 613 -49.63 -10.84 6.62
C PRO A 613 -51.07 -11.07 7.06
N VAL A 614 -52.01 -10.29 6.50
CA VAL A 614 -53.45 -10.36 6.83
C VAL A 614 -53.99 -11.78 6.72
N GLN A 615 -53.55 -12.53 5.73
CA GLN A 615 -53.94 -13.93 5.54
C GLN A 615 -53.54 -14.82 6.69
N ALA A 616 -52.36 -14.59 7.28
CA ALA A 616 -51.87 -15.37 8.44
C ALA A 616 -52.68 -15.04 9.70
N LEU A 617 -53.00 -13.74 9.92
CA LEU A 617 -53.85 -13.28 11.03
C LEU A 617 -55.25 -13.85 10.93
N GLN A 618 -55.85 -13.76 9.73
CA GLN A 618 -57.20 -14.30 9.48
C GLN A 618 -57.24 -15.81 9.66
N TRP A 619 -56.27 -16.51 9.10
CA TRP A 619 -56.19 -17.95 9.26
C TRP A 619 -56.03 -18.36 10.73
N ALA A 620 -55.14 -17.73 11.47
CA ALA A 620 -54.96 -17.99 12.89
C ALA A 620 -56.28 -17.74 13.64
N GLY A 621 -56.93 -16.59 13.45
CA GLY A 621 -58.18 -16.29 14.08
C GLY A 621 -59.30 -17.30 13.80
N MET A 622 -59.38 -17.82 12.56
CA MET A 622 -60.31 -18.88 12.21
C MET A 622 -59.98 -20.23 12.92
N GLN A 623 -58.66 -20.57 13.00
CA GLN A 623 -58.27 -21.79 13.73
C GLN A 623 -58.58 -21.71 15.23
N PHE A 624 -58.30 -20.56 15.85
CA PHE A 624 -58.61 -20.35 17.28
C PHE A 624 -60.13 -20.34 17.50
N PHE A 625 -60.90 -19.81 16.58
CA PHE A 625 -62.35 -19.93 16.63
C PHE A 625 -62.80 -21.42 16.62
N ASN A 626 -62.29 -22.21 15.66
CA ASN A 626 -62.60 -23.62 15.53
C ASN A 626 -62.19 -24.44 16.78
N SER A 627 -61.14 -24.06 17.48
CA SER A 627 -60.72 -24.67 18.74
C SER A 627 -61.49 -24.12 19.97
N LYS A 628 -62.43 -23.23 19.76
CA LYS A 628 -63.29 -22.56 20.76
C LYS A 628 -62.51 -21.59 21.69
N ASP A 629 -61.32 -21.18 21.28
CA ASP A 629 -60.64 -20.05 21.91
C ASP A 629 -61.12 -18.73 21.27
N TYR A 630 -62.30 -18.34 21.70
CA TYR A 630 -62.95 -17.16 21.12
C TYR A 630 -62.22 -15.85 21.51
N ALA A 631 -61.47 -15.83 22.60
CA ALA A 631 -60.76 -14.66 23.04
C ALA A 631 -59.59 -14.37 22.09
N ALA A 632 -58.79 -15.36 21.76
CA ALA A 632 -57.72 -15.24 20.77
C ALA A 632 -58.29 -14.97 19.35
N ALA A 633 -59.34 -15.68 18.98
CA ALA A 633 -60.02 -15.44 17.70
C ALA A 633 -60.47 -13.99 17.52
N ALA A 634 -61.14 -13.41 18.54
CA ALA A 634 -61.62 -12.02 18.53
C ALA A 634 -60.47 -11.01 18.39
N LYS A 635 -59.33 -11.24 19.11
CA LYS A 635 -58.14 -10.40 19.00
C LYS A 635 -57.57 -10.45 17.58
N PHE A 636 -57.30 -11.63 17.04
CA PHE A 636 -56.55 -11.79 15.77
C PHE A 636 -57.40 -11.37 14.57
N LEU A 637 -58.70 -11.73 14.51
CA LEU A 637 -59.62 -11.28 13.47
C LEU A 637 -59.84 -9.75 13.53
N GLY A 638 -59.91 -9.23 14.77
CA GLY A 638 -60.08 -7.78 14.97
C GLY A 638 -58.94 -6.92 14.41
N LEU A 639 -57.68 -7.48 14.37
CA LEU A 639 -56.56 -6.81 13.71
C LEU A 639 -56.71 -6.63 12.16
N THR A 640 -57.58 -7.46 11.57
CA THR A 640 -57.73 -7.50 10.11
C THR A 640 -59.07 -6.90 9.63
N ALA A 641 -59.95 -6.56 10.55
CA ALA A 641 -61.24 -6.02 10.26
C ALA A 641 -61.18 -4.51 9.97
N ASN A 642 -61.52 -4.10 8.77
CA ASN A 642 -61.56 -2.68 8.39
C ASN A 642 -62.95 -2.08 8.56
N GLU A 643 -63.17 -1.50 9.74
CA GLU A 643 -64.51 -0.91 10.09
C GLU A 643 -64.84 0.31 9.20
N LYS A 644 -63.88 0.98 8.57
CA LYS A 644 -64.13 2.13 7.68
C LYS A 644 -64.57 1.72 6.27
N GLU A 645 -64.09 0.57 5.83
CA GLU A 645 -64.37 0.00 4.51
C GLU A 645 -64.75 -1.50 4.65
N PRO A 646 -65.90 -1.82 5.20
CA PRO A 646 -66.21 -3.20 5.58
C PRO A 646 -66.20 -4.21 4.42
N ARG A 647 -66.44 -3.75 3.20
CA ARG A 647 -66.38 -4.60 1.98
C ARG A 647 -64.99 -5.03 1.59
N THR A 648 -63.93 -4.42 2.16
CA THR A 648 -62.52 -4.83 1.93
C THR A 648 -62.13 -6.01 2.80
N THR A 649 -62.89 -6.28 3.86
CA THR A 649 -62.69 -7.42 4.75
C THR A 649 -63.57 -8.59 4.28
N PRO A 650 -63.01 -9.83 4.19
CA PRO A 650 -63.82 -11.01 3.80
C PRO A 650 -65.00 -11.21 4.75
N LYS A 651 -66.13 -11.60 4.18
CA LYS A 651 -67.37 -11.82 4.94
C LYS A 651 -67.22 -12.80 6.10
N GLU A 652 -66.46 -13.85 5.88
CA GLU A 652 -66.13 -14.86 6.86
C GLU A 652 -65.44 -14.25 8.09
N VAL A 653 -64.51 -13.32 7.90
CA VAL A 653 -63.82 -12.64 8.98
C VAL A 653 -64.78 -11.91 9.87
N TRP A 654 -65.73 -11.14 9.31
CA TRP A 654 -66.76 -10.47 10.07
C TRP A 654 -67.63 -11.46 10.84
N ARG A 655 -68.04 -12.57 10.23
CA ARG A 655 -68.85 -13.61 10.89
C ARG A 655 -68.13 -14.26 12.07
N TYR A 656 -66.88 -14.68 11.87
CA TYR A 656 -66.08 -15.27 12.96
C TYR A 656 -65.75 -14.26 14.03
N LEU A 657 -65.43 -13.02 13.69
CA LEU A 657 -65.18 -11.94 14.67
C LEU A 657 -66.44 -11.65 15.55
N ALA A 658 -67.56 -11.51 14.90
CA ALA A 658 -68.81 -11.26 15.58
C ALA A 658 -69.20 -12.36 16.61
N LYS A 659 -69.09 -13.63 16.15
CA LYS A 659 -69.33 -14.78 17.01
C LYS A 659 -68.35 -14.87 18.16
N SER A 660 -67.05 -14.64 17.89
CA SER A 660 -65.97 -14.64 18.90
C SER A 660 -66.22 -13.59 19.99
N ARG A 661 -66.62 -12.38 19.57
CA ARG A 661 -66.96 -11.28 20.49
C ARG A 661 -68.20 -11.58 21.33
N LEU A 662 -69.21 -12.27 20.78
CA LEU A 662 -70.41 -12.72 21.53
C LEU A 662 -70.05 -13.75 22.59
N GLU A 663 -69.29 -14.76 22.23
CA GLU A 663 -68.89 -15.82 23.17
C GLU A 663 -67.94 -15.31 24.29
N THR A 664 -67.31 -14.18 24.11
CA THR A 664 -66.44 -13.50 25.09
C THR A 664 -67.14 -12.35 25.82
N ASN A 665 -68.50 -12.25 25.70
CA ASN A 665 -69.32 -11.20 26.30
C ASN A 665 -68.95 -9.77 25.90
N GLN A 666 -68.31 -9.57 24.72
CA GLN A 666 -68.03 -8.26 24.17
C GLN A 666 -69.20 -7.82 23.25
N SER A 667 -70.39 -7.75 23.80
CA SER A 667 -71.61 -7.63 23.06
C SER A 667 -71.76 -6.33 22.25
N LYS A 668 -71.22 -5.20 22.73
CA LYS A 668 -71.22 -3.94 22.00
C LYS A 668 -70.35 -4.00 20.75
N GLU A 669 -69.10 -4.50 20.86
CA GLU A 669 -68.16 -4.70 19.78
C GLU A 669 -68.64 -5.80 18.82
N ALA A 670 -69.35 -6.82 19.36
CA ALA A 670 -69.97 -7.82 18.54
C ALA A 670 -71.07 -7.23 17.64
N LEU A 671 -71.94 -6.34 18.15
CA LEU A 671 -72.97 -5.69 17.41
C LEU A 671 -72.45 -4.79 16.31
N SER A 672 -71.29 -4.12 16.50
CA SER A 672 -70.57 -3.39 15.41
C SER A 672 -70.18 -4.35 14.31
N ALA A 673 -69.51 -5.46 14.64
CA ALA A 673 -69.10 -6.45 13.65
C ALA A 673 -70.30 -7.12 12.93
N ILE A 674 -71.39 -7.38 13.65
CA ILE A 674 -72.60 -7.91 13.07
C ILE A 674 -73.25 -6.92 12.11
N GLY A 675 -73.23 -5.62 12.43
CA GLY A 675 -73.67 -4.58 11.51
C GLY A 675 -72.97 -4.68 10.16
N HIS A 676 -71.60 -4.86 10.18
CA HIS A 676 -70.85 -5.09 8.96
C HIS A 676 -71.19 -6.42 8.27
N VAL A 677 -71.43 -7.51 9.05
CA VAL A 677 -71.89 -8.78 8.45
C VAL A 677 -73.18 -8.55 7.66
N LEU A 678 -74.14 -7.86 8.25
CA LEU A 678 -75.45 -7.59 7.62
C LEU A 678 -75.40 -6.68 6.44
N GLU A 679 -74.40 -5.77 6.40
CA GLU A 679 -74.09 -4.86 5.27
C GLU A 679 -73.49 -5.59 4.05
N VAL A 680 -72.59 -6.51 4.30
CA VAL A 680 -71.81 -7.13 3.24
C VAL A 680 -72.33 -8.51 2.79
N GLU A 681 -73.22 -9.11 3.54
CA GLU A 681 -73.77 -10.43 3.28
C GLU A 681 -75.01 -10.38 2.40
N ASP A 682 -74.98 -11.03 1.27
CA ASP A 682 -76.05 -11.07 0.30
C ASP A 682 -76.86 -12.37 0.35
N GLN A 683 -76.36 -13.44 0.93
CA GLN A 683 -76.99 -14.71 1.00
C GLN A 683 -78.01 -14.77 2.17
N PRO A 684 -79.26 -15.11 1.92
CA PRO A 684 -80.32 -15.10 2.99
C PRO A 684 -80.01 -15.98 4.18
N ALA A 685 -79.40 -17.14 3.93
CA ALA A 685 -79.03 -18.08 5.02
C ALA A 685 -77.96 -17.50 5.97
N TRP A 686 -76.91 -16.86 5.45
CA TRP A 686 -75.85 -16.20 6.24
C TRP A 686 -76.31 -14.86 6.84
N LYS A 687 -77.30 -14.21 6.19
CA LYS A 687 -77.94 -12.99 6.73
C LYS A 687 -78.80 -13.33 7.93
N ALA A 688 -79.56 -14.47 7.88
CA ALA A 688 -80.31 -14.96 9.02
C ALA A 688 -79.41 -15.37 10.22
N ASP A 689 -78.23 -15.97 9.90
CA ASP A 689 -77.24 -16.27 10.94
C ASP A 689 -76.65 -14.98 11.58
N GLY A 690 -76.38 -13.93 10.80
CA GLY A 690 -76.04 -12.61 11.32
C GLY A 690 -77.11 -11.97 12.17
N LEU A 691 -78.40 -12.10 11.78
CA LEU A 691 -79.54 -11.64 12.58
C LEU A 691 -79.73 -12.43 13.88
N LEU A 692 -79.39 -13.74 13.87
CA LEU A 692 -79.34 -14.52 15.12
C LEU A 692 -78.23 -13.99 16.03
N ASP A 693 -77.05 -13.73 15.54
CA ASP A 693 -76.00 -13.19 16.36
C ASP A 693 -76.33 -11.76 16.87
N GLN A 694 -77.03 -10.95 16.05
CA GLN A 694 -77.52 -9.65 16.47
C GLN A 694 -78.56 -9.78 17.62
N ALA A 695 -79.48 -10.69 17.47
CA ALA A 695 -80.48 -10.94 18.53
C ALA A 695 -79.85 -11.41 19.82
N ARG A 696 -78.87 -12.31 19.79
CA ARG A 696 -78.10 -12.75 20.94
C ARG A 696 -77.33 -11.61 21.62
N GLY A 697 -76.61 -10.77 20.81
CA GLY A 697 -75.89 -9.64 21.35
C GLY A 697 -76.79 -8.58 21.99
N LEU A 698 -77.88 -8.26 21.36
CA LEU A 698 -78.91 -7.36 21.95
C LEU A 698 -79.55 -7.93 23.19
N TYR A 699 -79.79 -9.24 23.23
CA TYR A 699 -80.27 -9.95 24.41
C TYR A 699 -79.32 -9.84 25.59
N GLN A 700 -78.04 -10.09 25.35
CA GLN A 700 -76.94 -9.93 26.35
C GLN A 700 -76.91 -8.49 26.92
N LEU A 701 -77.14 -7.49 26.06
CA LEU A 701 -77.21 -6.06 26.45
C LEU A 701 -78.53 -5.66 27.07
N LYS A 702 -79.48 -6.63 27.26
CA LYS A 702 -80.81 -6.39 27.79
C LYS A 702 -81.69 -5.44 26.91
N GLN A 703 -81.32 -5.29 25.59
CA GLN A 703 -82.15 -4.54 24.64
C GLN A 703 -83.18 -5.44 23.98
N PHE A 704 -84.12 -5.89 24.78
CA PHE A 704 -85.05 -6.97 24.44
C PHE A 704 -85.93 -6.65 23.24
N ASP A 705 -86.43 -5.41 23.10
CA ASP A 705 -87.27 -5.04 21.97
C ASP A 705 -86.59 -5.07 20.63
N ASP A 706 -85.28 -4.62 20.63
CA ASP A 706 -84.51 -4.67 19.40
C ASP A 706 -83.97 -6.10 19.14
N ALA A 707 -83.71 -6.87 20.19
CA ALA A 707 -83.42 -8.29 20.06
C ALA A 707 -84.57 -9.05 19.41
N ARG A 708 -85.79 -8.69 19.75
CA ARG A 708 -87.02 -9.23 19.15
C ARG A 708 -87.11 -8.95 17.69
N LYS A 709 -86.92 -7.67 17.26
CA LYS A 709 -86.93 -7.27 15.86
C LYS A 709 -85.93 -8.07 15.06
N SER A 710 -84.71 -8.23 15.58
CA SER A 710 -83.67 -8.98 14.89
C SER A 710 -84.05 -10.48 14.77
N ALA A 711 -84.59 -11.08 15.85
CA ALA A 711 -85.04 -12.49 15.82
C ALA A 711 -86.15 -12.70 14.81
N ASP A 712 -87.16 -11.85 14.78
CA ASP A 712 -88.26 -11.93 13.82
C ASP A 712 -87.75 -11.73 12.40
N ALA A 713 -86.99 -10.70 12.10
CA ALA A 713 -86.40 -10.49 10.79
C ALA A 713 -85.52 -11.70 10.34
N GLY A 714 -84.81 -12.35 11.25
CA GLY A 714 -84.06 -13.55 10.97
C GLY A 714 -84.95 -14.75 10.62
N LEU A 715 -86.04 -14.92 11.29
CA LEU A 715 -87.00 -15.99 11.01
C LEU A 715 -87.79 -15.77 9.70
N GLU A 716 -88.03 -14.51 9.27
CA GLU A 716 -88.66 -14.16 7.98
C GLU A 716 -87.80 -14.58 6.77
N LEU A 717 -86.48 -14.80 6.97
CA LEU A 717 -85.64 -15.32 5.92
C LEU A 717 -85.75 -16.85 5.82
N HIS A 718 -86.58 -17.50 6.54
CA HIS A 718 -86.85 -18.95 6.56
C HIS A 718 -85.56 -19.81 6.72
N PRO A 719 -84.70 -19.52 7.74
CA PRO A 719 -83.56 -20.28 8.01
C PRO A 719 -83.84 -21.71 8.38
N GLN A 720 -82.89 -22.60 8.16
CA GLN A 720 -82.97 -24.02 8.57
C GLN A 720 -81.87 -24.40 9.54
N GLY A 721 -81.93 -25.60 10.05
CA GLY A 721 -80.92 -26.19 10.92
C GLY A 721 -80.65 -25.35 12.20
N ARG A 722 -79.36 -25.18 12.49
CA ARG A 722 -78.86 -24.51 13.69
C ARG A 722 -79.28 -23.04 13.78
N THR A 723 -79.33 -22.31 12.70
CA THR A 723 -79.76 -20.89 12.69
C THR A 723 -81.19 -20.73 13.05
N SER A 724 -82.07 -21.57 12.50
CA SER A 724 -83.51 -21.57 12.84
C SER A 724 -83.75 -21.92 14.32
N ALA A 725 -83.07 -22.94 14.83
CA ALA A 725 -83.15 -23.34 16.21
C ALA A 725 -82.70 -22.20 17.17
N GLY A 726 -81.56 -21.59 16.87
CA GLY A 726 -80.98 -20.49 17.65
C GLY A 726 -81.94 -19.30 17.75
N LEU A 727 -82.47 -18.85 16.57
CA LEU A 727 -83.47 -17.75 16.52
C LEU A 727 -84.71 -18.05 17.37
N ARG A 728 -85.25 -19.27 17.25
CA ARG A 728 -86.40 -19.70 18.06
C ARG A 728 -86.12 -19.77 19.55
N ILE A 729 -84.95 -20.21 19.96
CA ILE A 729 -84.53 -20.16 21.37
C ILE A 729 -84.51 -18.72 21.88
N VAL A 730 -83.84 -17.79 21.11
CA VAL A 730 -83.80 -16.37 21.52
C VAL A 730 -85.20 -15.76 21.51
N SER A 731 -86.04 -16.08 20.53
CA SER A 731 -87.51 -15.66 20.48
C SER A 731 -88.22 -16.16 21.71
N GLY A 732 -88.08 -17.46 22.00
CA GLY A 732 -88.74 -18.07 23.19
C GLY A 732 -88.27 -17.44 24.51
N ASP A 733 -86.98 -17.13 24.66
CA ASP A 733 -86.43 -16.40 25.80
C ASP A 733 -87.09 -15.02 25.96
N LEU A 734 -87.22 -14.27 24.84
CA LEU A 734 -87.82 -12.97 24.83
C LEU A 734 -89.35 -13.02 25.11
N HIS A 735 -90.07 -14.05 24.62
CA HIS A 735 -91.46 -14.28 24.95
C HIS A 735 -91.62 -14.63 26.47
N ALA A 736 -90.67 -15.48 26.97
CA ALA A 736 -90.74 -15.84 28.41
C ALA A 736 -90.51 -14.68 29.38
N LEU A 737 -89.65 -13.71 28.94
CA LEU A 737 -89.38 -12.46 29.66
C LEU A 737 -90.60 -11.55 29.68
N LYS A 738 -91.42 -11.54 28.63
CA LYS A 738 -92.69 -10.75 28.53
C LYS A 738 -93.90 -11.53 29.08
N GLU A 739 -93.71 -12.65 29.70
CA GLU A 739 -94.74 -13.52 30.23
C GLU A 739 -95.68 -14.07 29.10
N ASN A 740 -95.29 -14.04 27.85
CA ASN A 740 -96.05 -14.63 26.73
C ASN A 740 -95.70 -16.15 26.67
N VAL A 741 -96.31 -16.87 27.66
CA VAL A 741 -96.04 -18.30 27.89
C VAL A 741 -96.29 -19.21 26.71
N GLY A 742 -97.41 -18.99 26.00
CA GLY A 742 -97.85 -19.79 24.82
C GLY A 742 -96.81 -19.72 23.69
N GLU A 743 -96.41 -18.52 23.39
CA GLU A 743 -95.42 -18.29 22.29
C GLU A 743 -94.04 -18.79 22.67
N ALA A 744 -93.61 -18.60 23.96
CA ALA A 744 -92.34 -19.15 24.42
C ALA A 744 -92.32 -20.68 24.33
N ALA A 745 -93.36 -21.33 24.71
CA ALA A 745 -93.58 -22.77 24.60
C ALA A 745 -93.47 -23.24 23.14
N ALA A 746 -94.24 -22.57 22.25
CA ALA A 746 -94.17 -22.90 20.82
C ALA A 746 -92.79 -22.83 20.22
N ASP A 747 -92.01 -21.81 20.56
CA ASP A 747 -90.63 -21.64 20.05
C ASP A 747 -89.75 -22.73 20.57
N TYR A 748 -89.76 -23.06 21.90
CA TYR A 748 -88.96 -24.12 22.41
C TYR A 748 -89.35 -25.52 21.92
N LEU A 749 -90.67 -25.81 21.87
CA LEU A 749 -91.15 -27.07 21.32
C LEU A 749 -90.82 -27.28 19.84
N TYR A 750 -90.89 -26.23 19.04
CA TYR A 750 -90.42 -26.31 17.65
C TYR A 750 -88.99 -26.82 17.56
N VAL A 751 -88.04 -26.26 18.38
CA VAL A 751 -86.57 -26.71 18.40
C VAL A 751 -86.52 -28.15 18.89
N ILE A 752 -87.27 -28.53 19.93
CA ILE A 752 -87.21 -29.88 20.49
C ILE A 752 -87.71 -30.92 19.47
N GLN A 753 -88.77 -30.59 18.68
CA GLN A 753 -89.41 -31.51 17.76
C GLN A 753 -88.69 -31.62 16.41
N PHE A 754 -88.15 -30.47 15.89
CA PHE A 754 -87.75 -30.35 14.50
C PHE A 754 -86.20 -30.14 14.36
N ASN A 755 -85.45 -29.97 15.46
CA ASN A 755 -84.00 -29.77 15.37
C ASN A 755 -83.25 -30.92 16.05
N GLN A 756 -82.13 -31.35 15.43
CA GLN A 756 -81.31 -32.44 15.91
C GLN A 756 -79.90 -31.93 16.40
N ASP A 757 -79.71 -30.62 16.52
CA ASP A 757 -78.48 -30.02 16.97
C ASP A 757 -78.11 -30.41 18.37
N GLU A 758 -76.94 -30.98 18.60
CA GLU A 758 -76.52 -31.58 19.90
C GLU A 758 -76.37 -30.55 20.99
N ASP A 759 -76.16 -29.23 20.65
CA ASP A 759 -76.05 -28.15 21.64
C ASP A 759 -77.39 -27.47 21.87
N LEU A 760 -78.16 -27.15 20.82
CA LEU A 760 -79.35 -26.32 20.89
C LEU A 760 -80.60 -27.08 21.30
N ARG A 761 -80.74 -28.33 20.93
CA ARG A 761 -81.88 -29.14 21.28
C ARG A 761 -81.94 -29.39 22.81
N PRO A 762 -80.84 -29.83 23.47
CA PRO A 762 -80.89 -29.97 24.95
C PRO A 762 -81.06 -28.61 25.63
N LEU A 763 -80.54 -27.51 25.10
CA LEU A 763 -80.76 -26.17 25.64
C LEU A 763 -82.23 -25.78 25.57
N ALA A 764 -82.89 -26.05 24.44
CA ALA A 764 -84.37 -25.81 24.29
C ALA A 764 -85.19 -26.65 25.29
N ILE A 765 -84.84 -27.92 25.44
CA ILE A 765 -85.50 -28.80 26.45
C ILE A 765 -85.35 -28.19 27.86
N HIS A 766 -84.13 -27.83 28.21
CA HIS A 766 -83.87 -27.21 29.53
C HIS A 766 -84.67 -25.92 29.73
N LYS A 767 -84.71 -24.99 28.76
CA LYS A 767 -85.46 -23.74 28.83
C LYS A 767 -86.95 -23.98 28.89
N TYR A 768 -87.48 -24.98 28.20
CA TYR A 768 -88.86 -25.38 28.25
C TYR A 768 -89.22 -25.97 29.63
N VAL A 769 -88.34 -26.77 30.26
CA VAL A 769 -88.48 -27.25 31.64
C VAL A 769 -88.58 -26.09 32.59
N LEU A 770 -87.71 -25.11 32.51
CA LEU A 770 -87.77 -23.92 33.41
C LEU A 770 -89.02 -23.11 33.18
N LEU A 771 -89.59 -23.01 31.98
CA LEU A 771 -90.82 -22.36 31.64
C LEU A 771 -92.01 -23.11 32.28
N LEU A 772 -92.02 -24.46 32.23
CA LEU A 772 -93.04 -25.30 32.86
C LEU A 772 -92.96 -25.23 34.35
N GLU A 773 -91.83 -25.23 34.99
CA GLU A 773 -91.62 -25.08 36.43
C GLU A 773 -92.19 -23.73 36.90
N LYS A 774 -91.85 -22.62 36.17
CA LYS A 774 -92.47 -21.32 36.54
C LYS A 774 -93.97 -21.29 36.47
N GLN A 775 -94.62 -22.20 35.73
CA GLN A 775 -96.09 -22.36 35.60
C GLN A 775 -96.59 -23.37 36.65
N ASN A 776 -95.84 -23.94 37.49
CA ASN A 776 -96.19 -25.00 38.45
C ASN A 776 -96.68 -26.31 37.75
N LYS A 777 -96.32 -26.56 36.49
CA LYS A 777 -96.61 -27.75 35.70
C LYS A 777 -95.53 -28.84 35.91
N ASN A 778 -95.31 -29.20 37.14
CA ASN A 778 -94.25 -30.11 37.61
C ASN A 778 -94.23 -31.49 36.92
N ALA A 779 -95.41 -32.09 36.67
CA ALA A 779 -95.42 -33.38 35.99
C ALA A 779 -94.92 -33.33 34.53
N GLU A 780 -95.32 -32.31 33.83
CA GLU A 780 -94.85 -32.12 32.46
C GLU A 780 -93.36 -31.71 32.45
N ALA A 781 -92.88 -30.85 33.38
CA ALA A 781 -91.44 -30.50 33.54
C ALA A 781 -90.61 -31.77 33.79
N GLN A 782 -91.12 -32.67 34.65
CA GLN A 782 -90.39 -33.94 34.92
C GLN A 782 -90.27 -34.86 33.71
N LYS A 783 -91.27 -34.85 32.84
CA LYS A 783 -91.20 -35.60 31.57
C LYS A 783 -90.08 -35.10 30.69
N TYR A 784 -89.94 -33.80 30.57
CA TYR A 784 -88.85 -33.23 29.69
C TYR A 784 -87.44 -33.26 30.38
N LYS A 785 -87.39 -33.28 31.69
CA LYS A 785 -86.13 -33.56 32.45
C LYS A 785 -85.65 -34.96 32.19
N ASN A 786 -86.52 -35.95 32.27
CA ASN A 786 -86.20 -37.35 31.94
C ASN A 786 -85.77 -37.50 30.45
N GLN A 787 -86.42 -36.79 29.54
CA GLN A 787 -86.00 -36.72 28.12
C GLN A 787 -84.62 -36.15 27.96
N LEU A 788 -84.31 -35.04 28.65
CA LEU A 788 -82.94 -34.43 28.58
C LEU A 788 -81.86 -35.37 29.12
N GLU A 789 -82.06 -36.03 30.18
CA GLU A 789 -81.16 -37.01 30.78
C GLU A 789 -80.99 -38.26 29.92
N SER A 790 -82.04 -38.72 29.27
CA SER A 790 -81.97 -39.93 28.43
C SER A 790 -81.38 -39.69 27.07
N GLU A 791 -81.65 -38.53 26.41
CA GLU A 791 -81.19 -38.22 25.07
C GLU A 791 -79.78 -37.51 25.11
N PHE A 792 -79.44 -36.80 26.14
CA PHE A 792 -78.24 -36.01 26.31
C PHE A 792 -77.57 -36.26 27.65
N PRO A 793 -77.14 -37.52 27.93
CA PRO A 793 -76.55 -37.83 29.21
C PRO A 793 -75.29 -37.03 29.49
N GLY A 794 -75.24 -36.38 30.65
CA GLY A 794 -74.12 -35.52 31.09
C GLY A 794 -74.13 -34.07 30.50
N TRP A 795 -75.16 -33.70 29.75
CA TRP A 795 -75.33 -32.32 29.35
C TRP A 795 -75.52 -31.40 30.54
N LYS A 796 -74.91 -30.28 30.59
CA LYS A 796 -75.04 -29.25 31.62
C LYS A 796 -75.55 -27.97 31.03
N ALA A 797 -76.45 -27.28 31.73
CA ALA A 797 -76.92 -25.98 31.30
C ALA A 797 -75.78 -24.97 31.29
N PRO A 798 -75.74 -24.12 30.31
CA PRO A 798 -74.72 -23.12 30.13
C PRO A 798 -74.79 -21.96 31.13
#